data_6c0c741ba23fdfb5720e505367ec007a
#
_entry.id   6c0c741ba23fdfb5720e505367ec007a
#
_cell.length_a   1.000
_cell.length_b   1.000
_cell.length_c   1.000
_cell.angle_alpha   90.00
_cell.angle_beta   90.00
_cell.angle_gamma   90.00
#
_symmetry.space_group_name_H-M   'P 1'
#
loop_
_entity.id
_entity.type
_entity.pdbx_description
1 polymer ?
#
loop_
_entity_poly.entity_id
_entity_poly.type
_entity_poly.pdbx_seq_one_letter_code
_entity_poly.pdbx_strand_id
1 'polypeptide(L)'
;MLQVTSAYKEEMKKPLRGHTLMRVNIGVINQEAQGSARVSSETAYFSNLTKPLNNYAVDALYATTEENYSTVDGRMYFLPREKSDCVLNQGIVSKDIMGDVQFTFPIPYDLRGITIDFGKAYPVDFTIITDNARKEVRGNKAGKYVCEDVFQGVSSLIIHPERMVNGQAFLHIHEIIMGIGIYFNERNILTASKKEHVSPIMEALPTIDFRLSVNNKDRAYDIENEKSTVNFLELGQKVQAFTGQEVGERIEWLQIGTLKLKEWSSDDDKMSFTAIDFLSGLTGKYRKGLYRPEGISLYDLCLDVLTDAGVDPREFYIDEYLKTVKIKNPIPVVSHREALQLLSNAGRCLLYQDEKGKIVIRSSFVPRMMSTGINEAYFSNGGKILENLPLKDYSLTNEDFTKIDGASLFLPRSGKVDIGYVPEDKLKVSIQMEAVFSSFGMELQFGKTYPRVIGIDTTANGIPVETLTLEVDSQDFIVSHEFKPFDKMLIYEKEPPRTEGRAVLNKVSFGNVTDYELSYGRELTKTPLGTQLQSVKTLELTRTEYLDSTEGEKELAKVECTKPGEYLAEFSNPSYDCTVQAAAGTVSILETGTYFLKFSYSGSEEEVKIVGKEFTVKESTLEKELNLVGRREKWKNPLISDTALATDVLDWVGNYLKADREYSLSYRGEPRLMANDLLYLENKYVDKLMLRVFDHTLNYNGALSGSIKARREVSFVEDT
;
A
#
# COMPACT_ATOMS: atom_id res chain seq x y z
N MET A 1 -7.82 -6.33 1.96
CA MET A 1 -8.53 -5.67 3.11
C MET A 1 -7.55 -5.30 4.20
N LEU A 2 -7.74 -4.15 4.85
CA LEU A 2 -6.89 -3.71 5.95
C LEU A 2 -7.07 -4.59 7.20
N GLN A 3 -5.99 -4.72 7.98
CA GLN A 3 -5.98 -5.58 9.15
C GLN A 3 -6.57 -4.88 10.38
N VAL A 4 -7.39 -5.60 11.11
CA VAL A 4 -8.03 -5.15 12.35
C VAL A 4 -8.18 -6.35 13.31
N THR A 5 -8.51 -6.07 14.56
CA THR A 5 -8.77 -7.12 15.54
C THR A 5 -10.05 -7.91 15.22
N SER A 6 -10.14 -9.14 15.72
CA SER A 6 -11.38 -9.92 15.62
C SER A 6 -12.55 -9.21 16.30
N ALA A 7 -12.30 -8.51 17.40
CA ALA A 7 -13.31 -7.72 18.08
C ALA A 7 -13.87 -6.57 17.21
N TYR A 8 -13.04 -5.92 16.41
CA TYR A 8 -13.50 -4.93 15.42
C TYR A 8 -14.39 -5.59 14.37
N LYS A 9 -13.99 -6.74 13.83
CA LYS A 9 -14.80 -7.47 12.83
C LYS A 9 -16.18 -7.83 13.36
N GLU A 10 -16.23 -8.31 14.60
CA GLU A 10 -17.52 -8.65 15.27
C GLU A 10 -18.38 -7.38 15.52
N GLU A 11 -17.77 -6.27 15.93
CA GLU A 11 -18.48 -5.00 16.11
C GLU A 11 -19.09 -4.52 14.80
N MET A 12 -18.33 -4.60 13.70
CA MET A 12 -18.82 -4.18 12.39
C MET A 12 -19.97 -5.04 11.84
N LYS A 13 -20.10 -6.30 12.29
CA LYS A 13 -21.21 -7.18 11.92
C LYS A 13 -22.50 -6.91 12.71
N LYS A 14 -22.44 -6.18 13.82
CA LYS A 14 -23.63 -5.91 14.65
C LYS A 14 -24.69 -5.11 13.90
N PRO A 15 -25.98 -5.37 14.12
CA PRO A 15 -27.07 -4.56 13.58
C PRO A 15 -26.97 -3.09 14.03
N LEU A 16 -26.66 -2.86 15.29
CA LEU A 16 -26.32 -1.56 15.88
C LEU A 16 -24.83 -1.58 16.19
N ARG A 17 -24.06 -0.87 15.40
CA ARG A 17 -22.64 -0.67 15.62
C ARG A 17 -22.43 0.36 16.73
N GLY A 18 -21.35 0.23 17.48
CA GLY A 18 -20.86 1.28 18.35
C GLY A 18 -20.57 2.57 17.58
N HIS A 19 -20.27 3.63 18.30
CA HIS A 19 -20.02 4.93 17.69
C HIS A 19 -18.83 4.86 16.74
N THR A 20 -19.02 5.37 15.53
CA THR A 20 -17.97 5.50 14.53
C THR A 20 -17.45 6.93 14.53
N LEU A 21 -16.15 7.06 14.62
CA LEU A 21 -15.45 8.33 14.65
C LEU A 21 -14.65 8.53 13.36
N MET A 22 -14.34 9.77 13.10
CA MET A 22 -13.43 10.13 12.02
C MET A 22 -12.48 11.24 12.46
N ARG A 23 -11.26 11.16 12.00
CA ARG A 23 -10.30 12.25 12.13
C ARG A 23 -9.51 12.43 10.86
N VAL A 24 -9.09 13.67 10.62
CA VAL A 24 -8.26 14.04 9.47
C VAL A 24 -7.20 15.01 9.94
N ASN A 25 -5.96 14.71 9.58
CA ASN A 25 -4.80 15.56 9.85
C ASN A 25 -4.35 16.18 8.52
N ILE A 26 -4.20 17.50 8.51
CA ILE A 26 -3.61 18.24 7.38
C ILE A 26 -2.47 19.09 7.96
N GLY A 27 -1.26 19.01 7.40
CA GLY A 27 -0.21 19.79 8.03
C GLY A 27 1.03 20.05 7.20
N VAL A 28 1.74 21.10 7.62
CA VAL A 28 3.12 21.41 7.25
C VAL A 28 4.03 20.60 8.16
N ILE A 29 4.19 19.32 7.87
CA ILE A 29 4.96 18.41 8.71
C ILE A 29 6.24 18.05 7.96
N ASN A 30 7.40 18.23 8.63
CA ASN A 30 8.63 17.64 8.12
C ASN A 30 8.59 16.13 8.38
N GLN A 31 8.19 15.36 7.36
CA GLN A 31 7.98 13.92 7.47
C GLN A 31 9.27 13.15 7.72
N GLU A 32 10.39 13.66 7.24
CA GLU A 32 11.69 13.03 7.46
C GLU A 32 12.12 13.22 8.91
N ALA A 33 11.98 14.44 9.45
CA ALA A 33 12.22 14.71 10.85
C ALA A 33 11.27 13.87 11.72
N GLN A 34 9.97 13.84 11.39
CA GLN A 34 8.96 13.07 12.09
C GLN A 34 9.29 11.58 12.16
N GLY A 35 9.69 10.98 11.05
CA GLY A 35 9.97 9.54 10.95
C GLY A 35 11.36 9.13 11.46
N SER A 36 12.33 10.04 11.53
CA SER A 36 13.71 9.75 11.91
C SER A 36 14.07 10.15 13.34
N ALA A 37 13.25 10.97 13.99
CA ALA A 37 13.49 11.42 15.34
C ALA A 37 13.62 10.25 16.32
N ARG A 38 14.59 10.39 17.23
CA ARG A 38 14.78 9.47 18.36
C ARG A 38 14.57 10.22 19.63
N VAL A 39 13.78 9.65 20.52
CA VAL A 39 13.59 10.18 21.87
C VAL A 39 14.63 9.59 22.77
N SER A 40 15.37 10.41 23.49
CA SER A 40 16.32 9.99 24.50
C SER A 40 15.92 10.50 25.87
N SER A 41 16.22 9.71 26.86
CA SER A 41 16.03 10.03 28.25
C SER A 41 17.09 9.31 29.05
N GLU A 42 17.52 9.93 30.16
CA GLU A 42 18.63 9.45 30.95
C GLU A 42 18.27 8.35 31.96
N THR A 43 16.99 8.06 32.14
CA THR A 43 16.54 7.08 33.13
C THR A 43 15.83 5.88 32.51
N ALA A 44 15.65 4.82 33.28
CA ALA A 44 14.93 3.64 32.87
C ALA A 44 13.47 3.98 32.55
N TYR A 45 12.90 3.40 31.53
CA TYR A 45 11.59 3.77 31.05
C TYR A 45 10.56 2.66 31.19
N PHE A 46 9.34 3.01 30.93
CA PHE A 46 8.13 2.29 31.27
C PHE A 46 7.84 1.06 30.41
N SER A 47 8.71 0.72 29.51
CA SER A 47 8.48 -0.36 28.54
C SER A 47 8.32 -1.76 29.16
N ASN A 48 8.62 -1.90 30.43
CA ASN A 48 8.52 -3.21 31.11
C ASN A 48 7.20 -3.41 31.85
N LEU A 49 6.28 -2.48 31.76
CA LEU A 49 5.34 -2.33 32.83
C LEU A 49 3.95 -2.75 32.53
N THR A 50 3.62 -2.90 31.33
CA THR A 50 2.27 -3.23 30.98
C THR A 50 2.20 -4.01 29.71
N LYS A 51 1.02 -4.46 29.41
CA LYS A 51 0.73 -5.12 28.14
C LYS A 51 1.25 -4.23 27.03
N PRO A 52 2.12 -4.74 26.17
CA PRO A 52 2.55 -4.00 25.00
C PRO A 52 1.32 -3.59 24.21
N LEU A 53 1.27 -2.33 23.84
CA LEU A 53 0.20 -1.77 22.99
C LEU A 53 0.37 -2.17 21.54
N ASN A 54 1.03 -3.28 21.27
CA ASN A 54 1.47 -3.75 19.98
C ASN A 54 0.32 -3.99 18.98
N ASN A 55 -0.92 -4.01 19.43
CA ASN A 55 -2.08 -4.33 18.61
C ASN A 55 -3.11 -3.21 18.53
N TYR A 56 -2.77 -2.02 19.00
CA TYR A 56 -3.67 -0.88 18.90
C TYR A 56 -3.11 0.13 17.90
N ALA A 57 -3.91 0.45 16.90
CA ALA A 57 -3.75 1.69 16.17
C ALA A 57 -4.09 2.82 17.15
N VAL A 58 -3.10 3.31 17.85
CA VAL A 58 -3.30 4.37 18.83
C VAL A 58 -3.28 5.69 18.10
N ASP A 59 -4.27 6.48 18.36
CA ASP A 59 -4.45 7.80 17.83
C ASP A 59 -3.32 8.75 18.16
N ALA A 60 -2.88 8.63 19.39
CA ALA A 60 -1.78 9.37 19.94
C ALA A 60 -0.94 8.41 20.75
N LEU A 61 0.36 8.46 20.61
CA LEU A 61 1.24 7.82 21.53
C LEU A 61 1.32 8.71 22.76
N TYR A 62 1.11 8.09 23.88
CA TYR A 62 1.02 8.74 25.16
C TYR A 62 2.16 8.31 26.03
N ALA A 63 2.93 9.26 26.55
CA ALA A 63 4.01 9.00 27.47
C ALA A 63 3.78 9.72 28.78
N THR A 64 4.13 9.08 29.89
CA THR A 64 4.12 9.70 31.18
C THR A 64 5.47 9.50 31.86
N THR A 65 5.98 10.54 32.50
CA THR A 65 7.20 10.51 33.30
C THR A 65 6.92 10.34 34.79
N GLU A 66 5.66 10.08 35.16
CA GLU A 66 5.22 9.94 36.56
C GLU A 66 5.75 8.69 37.25
N GLU A 67 6.13 7.67 36.48
CA GLU A 67 6.50 6.37 37.02
C GLU A 67 5.43 5.73 37.93
N ASN A 68 4.19 6.20 37.85
CA ASN A 68 3.07 5.69 38.60
C ASN A 68 2.17 4.80 37.77
N TYR A 69 2.42 3.52 37.86
CA TYR A 69 1.74 2.52 37.04
C TYR A 69 0.40 2.05 37.58
N SER A 70 0.08 2.41 38.81
CA SER A 70 -1.20 2.04 39.44
C SER A 70 -2.40 2.78 38.82
N THR A 71 -2.13 3.89 38.13
CA THR A 71 -3.14 4.73 37.50
C THR A 71 -3.29 4.50 35.99
N VAL A 72 -2.63 3.49 35.47
CA VAL A 72 -2.70 3.17 34.04
C VAL A 72 -4.02 2.49 33.73
N ASP A 73 -4.89 3.19 33.03
CA ASP A 73 -6.26 2.79 32.71
C ASP A 73 -6.45 2.35 31.23
N GLY A 74 -5.36 2.15 30.51
CA GLY A 74 -5.39 1.86 29.09
C GLY A 74 -5.48 3.10 28.19
N ARG A 75 -5.48 4.30 28.73
CA ARG A 75 -5.39 5.58 27.99
C ARG A 75 -4.07 6.28 28.19
N MET A 76 -3.33 5.87 29.20
CA MET A 76 -1.99 6.35 29.54
C MET A 76 -0.99 5.28 29.19
N TYR A 77 -0.04 5.58 28.38
CA TYR A 77 0.72 4.55 27.80
C TYR A 77 2.17 4.76 27.83
N PHE A 78 2.76 3.68 27.98
CA PHE A 78 4.15 3.44 27.79
C PHE A 78 4.39 3.27 26.32
N LEU A 79 5.33 4.01 25.82
CA LEU A 79 5.68 3.92 24.42
C LEU A 79 6.25 2.55 24.10
N PRO A 80 5.79 1.90 23.02
CA PRO A 80 6.34 0.62 22.60
C PRO A 80 7.82 0.78 22.25
N ARG A 81 8.61 -0.24 22.50
CA ARG A 81 10.01 -0.30 22.08
C ARG A 81 10.17 -0.44 20.57
N GLU A 82 9.13 -0.89 19.90
CA GLU A 82 9.14 -1.10 18.46
C GLU A 82 8.96 0.23 17.72
N LYS A 83 9.57 0.30 16.55
CA LYS A 83 9.50 1.48 15.68
C LYS A 83 8.05 1.74 15.27
N SER A 84 7.58 2.93 15.57
CA SER A 84 6.27 3.41 15.12
C SER A 84 6.44 4.62 14.17
N ASP A 85 5.36 5.01 13.51
CA ASP A 85 5.35 6.19 12.64
C ASP A 85 5.35 7.52 13.42
N CYS A 86 5.32 7.46 14.76
CA CYS A 86 5.40 8.59 15.65
C CYS A 86 6.80 8.75 16.20
N VAL A 87 7.25 9.98 16.43
CA VAL A 87 8.56 10.28 17.04
C VAL A 87 8.73 9.68 18.42
N LEU A 88 7.64 9.48 19.15
CA LEU A 88 7.63 8.87 20.48
C LEU A 88 7.56 7.34 20.39
N ASN A 89 8.54 6.70 19.82
CA ASN A 89 8.50 5.27 19.56
C ASN A 89 9.36 4.40 20.50
N GLN A 90 10.06 4.99 21.46
CA GLN A 90 11.00 4.27 22.32
C GLN A 90 10.75 4.43 23.82
N GLY A 91 9.73 5.15 24.20
CA GLY A 91 9.47 5.51 25.58
C GLY A 91 10.17 6.80 25.96
N ILE A 92 9.52 7.55 26.83
CA ILE A 92 10.08 8.78 27.41
C ILE A 92 10.32 8.54 28.86
N VAL A 93 11.50 8.90 29.31
CA VAL A 93 11.86 8.83 30.70
C VAL A 93 12.57 10.11 31.09
N SER A 94 12.12 10.68 32.13
CA SER A 94 12.74 11.82 32.74
C SER A 94 13.58 11.40 33.95
N LYS A 95 14.72 12.03 34.12
CA LYS A 95 15.61 11.82 35.28
C LYS A 95 15.06 12.46 36.54
N ASP A 96 14.34 13.54 36.35
CA ASP A 96 13.79 14.37 37.44
C ASP A 96 12.27 14.43 37.33
N ILE A 97 11.62 14.91 38.38
CA ILE A 97 10.17 15.06 38.48
C ILE A 97 9.58 15.82 37.28
N MET A 98 10.24 16.84 36.77
CA MET A 98 9.90 17.61 35.60
C MET A 98 11.02 17.51 34.55
N GLY A 99 11.42 16.28 34.21
CA GLY A 99 12.59 16.08 33.40
C GLY A 99 12.40 16.46 31.93
N ASP A 100 13.51 16.71 31.28
CA ASP A 100 13.58 17.05 29.88
C ASP A 100 13.22 15.87 29.00
N VAL A 101 12.50 16.19 27.94
CA VAL A 101 12.27 15.25 26.84
C VAL A 101 13.07 15.74 25.65
N GLN A 102 14.02 14.94 25.19
CA GLN A 102 14.93 15.27 24.09
C GLN A 102 14.64 14.41 22.88
N PHE A 103 14.51 15.06 21.74
CA PHE A 103 14.43 14.45 20.42
C PHE A 103 15.72 14.71 19.66
N THR A 104 16.31 13.70 19.09
CA THR A 104 17.51 13.80 18.26
C THR A 104 17.23 13.32 16.84
N PHE A 105 17.85 13.98 15.88
CA PHE A 105 17.69 13.70 14.47
C PHE A 105 19.01 13.23 13.87
N PRO A 106 18.98 12.29 12.89
CA PRO A 106 20.21 11.76 12.25
C PRO A 106 20.94 12.80 11.41
N ILE A 107 20.21 13.78 10.88
CA ILE A 107 20.71 14.93 10.13
C ILE A 107 19.96 16.19 10.58
N PRO A 108 20.52 17.39 10.39
CA PRO A 108 19.79 18.62 10.70
C PRO A 108 18.57 18.82 9.79
N TYR A 109 17.44 19.23 10.37
CA TYR A 109 16.20 19.54 9.64
C TYR A 109 15.72 20.96 9.90
N ASP A 110 15.08 21.57 8.92
CA ASP A 110 14.32 22.79 9.09
C ASP A 110 12.88 22.44 9.51
N LEU A 111 12.47 22.93 10.67
CA LEU A 111 11.12 22.70 11.20
C LEU A 111 10.31 23.99 11.10
N ARG A 112 9.20 23.94 10.35
CA ARG A 112 8.23 25.05 10.27
C ARG A 112 7.18 24.89 11.36
N GLY A 113 7.58 25.25 12.58
CA GLY A 113 6.77 25.07 13.78
C GLY A 113 6.85 23.68 14.39
N ILE A 114 6.21 23.55 15.56
CA ILE A 114 6.12 22.30 16.33
C ILE A 114 4.76 22.27 16.99
N THR A 115 4.04 21.18 16.88
CA THR A 115 2.78 20.96 17.60
C THR A 115 2.97 19.89 18.65
N ILE A 116 2.59 20.18 19.89
CA ILE A 116 2.72 19.27 21.03
C ILE A 116 1.35 19.09 21.67
N ASP A 117 0.89 17.87 21.78
CA ASP A 117 -0.28 17.53 22.57
C ASP A 117 0.15 16.91 23.89
N PHE A 118 0.04 17.67 24.96
CA PHE A 118 0.32 17.25 26.32
C PHE A 118 -0.90 16.60 27.00
N GLY A 119 -2.08 16.64 26.40
CA GLY A 119 -3.30 16.20 27.03
C GLY A 119 -3.69 17.04 28.25
N LYS A 120 -4.18 16.38 29.31
CA LYS A 120 -4.66 17.08 30.53
C LYS A 120 -3.54 17.52 31.45
N ALA A 121 -2.42 16.81 31.47
CA ALA A 121 -1.25 17.11 32.30
C ALA A 121 -0.22 17.92 31.48
N TYR A 122 -0.49 19.17 31.25
CA TYR A 122 0.34 20.04 30.42
C TYR A 122 1.17 21.01 31.26
N PRO A 123 2.35 21.43 30.76
CA PRO A 123 3.12 22.47 31.36
C PRO A 123 2.48 23.84 31.10
N VAL A 124 2.36 24.65 32.16
CA VAL A 124 1.94 26.04 32.06
C VAL A 124 3.11 26.91 31.63
N ASP A 125 4.30 26.61 32.17
CA ASP A 125 5.55 27.24 31.73
C ASP A 125 6.52 26.16 31.30
N PHE A 126 7.10 26.34 30.12
CA PHE A 126 8.11 25.44 29.58
C PHE A 126 8.96 26.14 28.53
N THR A 127 10.06 25.51 28.16
CA THR A 127 10.95 26.02 27.13
C THR A 127 11.19 24.98 26.08
N ILE A 128 11.09 25.37 24.81
CA ILE A 128 11.52 24.60 23.67
C ILE A 128 12.95 25.04 23.34
N ILE A 129 13.88 24.09 23.30
CA ILE A 129 15.30 24.36 23.06
C ILE A 129 15.71 23.55 21.83
N THR A 130 16.34 24.21 20.89
CA THR A 130 17.00 23.57 19.74
C THR A 130 18.47 23.93 19.73
N ASP A 131 19.25 23.36 18.81
CA ASP A 131 20.67 23.67 18.65
C ASP A 131 20.94 25.20 18.54
N ASN A 132 20.02 25.91 17.89
CA ASN A 132 20.22 27.31 17.47
C ASN A 132 19.16 28.27 18.03
N ALA A 133 18.17 27.79 18.77
CA ALA A 133 17.06 28.62 19.24
C ALA A 133 16.54 28.15 20.58
N ARG A 134 16.00 29.13 21.35
CA ARG A 134 15.32 28.90 22.61
C ARG A 134 14.03 29.70 22.62
N LYS A 135 12.89 28.99 22.76
CA LYS A 135 11.57 29.58 22.86
C LYS A 135 10.98 29.34 24.24
N GLU A 136 10.85 30.40 25.02
CA GLU A 136 10.17 30.35 26.31
C GLU A 136 8.66 30.51 26.14
N VAL A 137 7.90 29.62 26.74
CA VAL A 137 6.45 29.64 26.76
C VAL A 137 5.99 29.88 28.20
N ARG A 138 5.22 30.93 28.41
CA ARG A 138 4.72 31.32 29.73
C ARG A 138 3.19 31.39 29.71
N GLY A 139 2.56 30.84 30.75
CA GLY A 139 1.13 30.94 30.96
C GLY A 139 0.32 30.13 29.93
N ASN A 140 0.84 29.01 29.44
CA ASN A 140 0.09 28.10 28.56
C ASN A 140 -1.18 27.63 29.28
N LYS A 141 -2.32 27.66 28.56
CA LYS A 141 -3.64 27.37 29.11
C LYS A 141 -4.29 26.12 28.48
N ALA A 142 -3.59 25.43 27.59
CA ALA A 142 -4.16 24.31 26.84
C ALA A 142 -3.18 23.13 26.80
N GLY A 143 -3.73 21.93 26.75
CA GLY A 143 -2.95 20.72 26.56
C GLY A 143 -2.29 20.65 25.20
N LYS A 144 -2.94 21.14 24.15
CA LYS A 144 -2.36 21.24 22.82
C LYS A 144 -1.70 22.61 22.65
N TYR A 145 -0.40 22.60 22.37
CA TYR A 145 0.40 23.79 22.11
C TYR A 145 0.94 23.77 20.69
N VAL A 146 0.79 24.88 19.97
CA VAL A 146 1.33 25.08 18.62
C VAL A 146 2.38 26.18 18.68
N CYS A 147 3.61 25.84 18.36
CA CYS A 147 4.69 26.80 18.16
C CYS A 147 4.79 27.12 16.67
N GLU A 148 4.62 28.38 16.30
CA GLU A 148 4.64 28.83 14.89
C GLU A 148 6.03 29.29 14.44
N ASP A 149 7.02 29.29 15.35
CA ASP A 149 8.37 29.72 15.02
C ASP A 149 9.05 28.73 14.06
N VAL A 150 9.85 29.26 13.15
CA VAL A 150 10.66 28.43 12.24
C VAL A 150 12.01 28.16 12.90
N PHE A 151 12.35 26.89 13.02
CA PHE A 151 13.63 26.43 13.56
C PHE A 151 14.48 25.86 12.42
N GLN A 152 15.65 26.44 12.18
CA GLN A 152 16.55 26.02 11.10
C GLN A 152 17.66 25.11 11.62
N GLY A 153 18.01 24.10 10.82
CA GLY A 153 19.15 23.24 11.09
C GLY A 153 19.09 22.48 12.41
N VAL A 154 17.91 21.96 12.77
CA VAL A 154 17.68 21.30 14.08
C VAL A 154 18.22 19.88 14.06
N SER A 155 19.21 19.58 14.88
CA SER A 155 19.71 18.22 15.16
C SER A 155 19.22 17.71 16.52
N SER A 156 18.84 18.61 17.41
CA SER A 156 18.30 18.28 18.72
C SER A 156 17.19 19.25 19.12
N LEU A 157 16.11 18.70 19.67
CA LEU A 157 14.96 19.41 20.18
C LEU A 157 14.70 18.94 21.62
N ILE A 158 14.68 19.86 22.58
CA ILE A 158 14.40 19.59 24.00
C ILE A 158 13.13 20.31 24.40
N ILE A 159 12.23 19.60 25.07
CA ILE A 159 11.08 20.16 25.76
C ILE A 159 11.43 20.15 27.25
N HIS A 160 11.64 21.34 27.81
CA HIS A 160 12.00 21.56 29.23
C HIS A 160 10.80 22.10 30.00
N PRO A 161 10.08 21.29 30.80
CA PRO A 161 8.97 21.77 31.62
C PRO A 161 9.50 22.51 32.85
N GLU A 162 8.83 23.60 33.19
CA GLU A 162 9.20 24.40 34.36
C GLU A 162 8.10 24.44 35.42
N ARG A 163 6.84 24.52 34.99
CA ARG A 163 5.70 24.55 35.88
C ARG A 163 4.50 23.84 35.26
N MET A 164 3.99 22.85 35.95
CA MET A 164 2.86 22.03 35.48
C MET A 164 1.51 22.59 35.95
N VAL A 165 0.46 22.27 35.21
CA VAL A 165 -0.93 22.57 35.59
C VAL A 165 -1.32 21.81 36.85
N ASN A 166 -2.08 22.45 37.72
CA ASN A 166 -2.60 21.83 38.95
C ASN A 166 -1.54 21.21 39.88
N GLY A 167 -0.30 21.72 39.82
CA GLY A 167 0.77 21.22 40.66
C GLY A 167 1.25 19.81 40.35
N GLN A 168 0.90 19.26 39.22
CA GLN A 168 1.42 17.98 38.75
C GLN A 168 2.92 18.06 38.50
N ALA A 169 3.63 16.99 38.81
CA ALA A 169 5.08 16.98 38.76
C ALA A 169 5.66 16.49 37.45
N PHE A 170 4.92 15.65 36.70
CA PHE A 170 5.42 14.95 35.50
C PHE A 170 4.82 15.47 34.23
N LEU A 171 5.64 15.49 33.19
CA LEU A 171 5.25 15.88 31.84
C LEU A 171 4.55 14.72 31.14
N HIS A 172 3.39 14.99 30.56
CA HIS A 172 2.70 14.07 29.68
C HIS A 172 2.81 14.60 28.24
N ILE A 173 3.09 13.73 27.29
CA ILE A 173 3.07 14.02 25.86
C ILE A 173 2.27 12.92 25.17
N HIS A 174 1.10 13.28 24.61
CA HIS A 174 0.29 12.37 23.82
C HIS A 174 0.85 12.23 22.41
N GLU A 175 1.22 13.36 21.82
CA GLU A 175 1.69 13.42 20.46
C GLU A 175 2.62 14.62 20.28
N ILE A 176 3.63 14.48 19.43
CA ILE A 176 4.42 15.59 18.93
C ILE A 176 4.49 15.54 17.41
N ILE A 177 4.29 16.70 16.79
CA ILE A 177 4.35 16.84 15.32
C ILE A 177 5.47 17.83 15.02
N MET A 178 6.43 17.43 14.18
CA MET A 178 7.51 18.27 13.70
C MET A 178 7.00 19.18 12.58
N GLY A 179 6.14 20.14 12.96
CA GLY A 179 5.42 21.03 12.08
C GLY A 179 4.16 21.58 12.71
N ILE A 180 3.35 22.27 11.87
CA ILE A 180 2.03 22.76 12.24
C ILE A 180 1.01 21.87 11.57
N GLY A 181 0.18 21.18 12.35
CA GLY A 181 -0.89 20.32 11.88
C GLY A 181 -2.26 20.88 12.20
N ILE A 182 -3.17 20.83 11.23
CA ILE A 182 -4.60 21.06 11.45
C ILE A 182 -5.25 19.70 11.69
N TYR A 183 -5.89 19.56 12.81
CA TYR A 183 -6.55 18.33 13.24
C TYR A 183 -8.05 18.50 13.25
N PHE A 184 -8.74 17.67 12.50
CA PHE A 184 -10.20 17.61 12.49
C PHE A 184 -10.69 16.27 13.06
N ASN A 185 -11.70 16.31 13.88
CA ASN A 185 -12.36 15.13 14.46
C ASN A 185 -13.87 15.18 14.28
N GLU A 186 -14.58 14.22 14.85
CA GLU A 186 -16.04 14.08 14.76
C GLU A 186 -16.84 15.32 15.23
N ARG A 187 -16.21 16.22 16.02
CA ARG A 187 -16.89 17.43 16.51
C ARG A 187 -16.97 18.53 15.47
N ASN A 188 -16.00 18.55 14.56
CA ASN A 188 -15.91 19.58 13.53
C ASN A 188 -16.09 19.03 12.11
N ILE A 189 -15.94 17.73 11.89
CA ILE A 189 -16.18 17.11 10.59
C ILE A 189 -17.68 17.03 10.34
N LEU A 190 -18.15 17.66 9.26
CA LEU A 190 -19.53 17.58 8.78
C LEU A 190 -19.70 16.36 7.87
N THR A 191 -18.84 16.22 6.89
CA THR A 191 -18.86 15.09 5.95
C THR A 191 -17.45 14.77 5.47
N ALA A 192 -17.22 13.50 5.20
CA ALA A 192 -16.03 13.05 4.46
C ALA A 192 -16.42 11.97 3.44
N SER A 193 -15.71 11.91 2.33
CA SER A 193 -15.91 10.90 1.30
C SER A 193 -14.57 10.53 0.68
N LYS A 194 -14.25 9.24 0.66
CA LYS A 194 -13.11 8.66 -0.05
C LYS A 194 -13.64 7.83 -1.20
N LYS A 195 -13.21 8.13 -2.40
CA LYS A 195 -13.52 7.34 -3.61
C LYS A 195 -12.24 6.78 -4.19
N GLU A 196 -12.23 5.49 -4.42
CA GLU A 196 -11.10 4.74 -4.99
C GLU A 196 -11.51 4.02 -6.26
N HIS A 197 -10.60 4.02 -7.23
CA HIS A 197 -10.70 3.21 -8.44
C HIS A 197 -9.39 2.49 -8.70
N VAL A 198 -9.44 1.17 -8.92
CA VAL A 198 -8.29 0.35 -9.36
C VAL A 198 -8.77 -0.65 -10.39
N SER A 199 -8.25 -0.55 -11.61
CA SER A 199 -8.52 -1.55 -12.64
C SER A 199 -7.75 -2.84 -12.35
N PRO A 200 -8.41 -4.01 -12.23
CA PRO A 200 -7.73 -5.28 -11.95
C PRO A 200 -6.77 -5.76 -13.06
N ILE A 201 -6.87 -5.20 -14.26
CA ILE A 201 -6.00 -5.50 -15.41
C ILE A 201 -5.21 -4.27 -15.88
N MET A 202 -5.19 -3.21 -15.07
CA MET A 202 -4.45 -1.98 -15.37
C MET A 202 -4.76 -1.36 -16.74
N GLU A 203 -6.01 -1.43 -17.17
CA GLU A 203 -6.48 -0.73 -18.39
C GLU A 203 -6.69 0.77 -18.13
N ALA A 204 -6.96 1.15 -16.89
CA ALA A 204 -7.13 2.52 -16.44
C ALA A 204 -6.17 2.86 -15.30
N LEU A 205 -5.80 4.12 -15.20
CA LEU A 205 -5.00 4.63 -14.08
C LEU A 205 -5.77 4.53 -12.77
N PRO A 206 -5.14 4.06 -11.69
CA PRO A 206 -5.76 4.09 -10.37
C PRO A 206 -5.92 5.52 -9.89
N THR A 207 -6.97 5.77 -9.12
CA THR A 207 -7.26 7.09 -8.54
C THR A 207 -7.83 6.97 -7.14
N ILE A 208 -7.46 7.92 -6.27
CA ILE A 208 -8.10 8.14 -4.98
C ILE A 208 -8.46 9.62 -4.85
N ASP A 209 -9.74 9.89 -4.68
CA ASP A 209 -10.27 11.22 -4.38
C ASP A 209 -10.81 11.24 -2.95
N PHE A 210 -10.37 12.19 -2.16
CA PHE A 210 -10.86 12.41 -0.80
C PHE A 210 -11.40 13.82 -0.67
N ARG A 211 -12.60 13.92 -0.13
CA ARG A 211 -13.27 15.20 0.13
C ARG A 211 -13.66 15.27 1.60
N LEU A 212 -13.35 16.38 2.23
CA LEU A 212 -13.65 16.67 3.61
C LEU A 212 -14.39 18.00 3.70
N SER A 213 -15.45 18.04 4.48
CA SER A 213 -16.15 19.28 4.84
C SER A 213 -16.22 19.42 6.36
N VAL A 214 -15.78 20.54 6.87
CA VAL A 214 -15.72 20.84 8.30
C VAL A 214 -16.52 22.09 8.63
N ASN A 215 -17.00 22.18 9.87
CA ASN A 215 -17.74 23.32 10.37
C ASN A 215 -16.84 24.57 10.47
N ASN A 216 -17.30 25.71 9.94
CA ASN A 216 -16.62 27.00 9.95
C ASN A 216 -17.51 28.14 10.49
N LYS A 217 -18.59 27.85 11.21
CA LYS A 217 -19.52 28.87 11.72
C LYS A 217 -18.90 29.90 12.64
N ASP A 218 -17.80 29.56 13.30
CA ASP A 218 -16.98 30.46 14.09
C ASP A 218 -15.95 31.24 13.24
N ARG A 219 -15.89 30.97 11.95
CA ARG A 219 -14.93 31.55 10.98
C ARG A 219 -13.47 31.36 11.35
N ALA A 220 -13.18 30.32 12.12
CA ALA A 220 -11.80 29.98 12.49
C ALA A 220 -10.93 29.63 11.27
N TYR A 221 -11.56 29.10 10.21
CA TYR A 221 -10.91 28.70 8.96
C TYR A 221 -11.22 29.64 7.78
N ASP A 222 -11.62 30.87 8.05
CA ASP A 222 -11.80 31.88 7.01
C ASP A 222 -10.45 32.23 6.39
N ILE A 223 -10.39 32.31 5.06
CA ILE A 223 -9.17 32.62 4.29
C ILE A 223 -8.65 34.03 4.62
N GLU A 224 -9.55 34.96 4.91
CA GLU A 224 -9.20 36.35 5.27
C GLU A 224 -8.84 36.51 6.76
N ASN A 225 -8.96 35.44 7.55
CA ASN A 225 -8.55 35.48 8.96
C ASN A 225 -7.05 35.28 9.10
N GLU A 226 -6.29 36.36 9.30
CA GLU A 226 -4.82 36.35 9.46
C GLU A 226 -4.33 35.40 10.56
N LYS A 227 -5.17 35.08 11.56
CA LYS A 227 -4.83 34.14 12.63
C LYS A 227 -5.26 32.72 12.34
N SER A 228 -5.83 32.45 11.17
CA SER A 228 -6.27 31.13 10.80
C SER A 228 -5.10 30.20 10.50
N THR A 229 -5.19 28.98 10.99
CA THR A 229 -4.22 27.92 10.67
C THR A 229 -4.23 27.52 9.18
N VAL A 230 -5.30 27.89 8.44
CA VAL A 230 -5.37 27.66 6.98
C VAL A 230 -4.33 28.45 6.19
N ASN A 231 -3.80 29.55 6.75
CA ASN A 231 -2.75 30.35 6.11
C ASN A 231 -1.42 29.59 5.97
N PHE A 232 -1.27 28.47 6.70
CA PHE A 232 -0.11 27.58 6.59
C PHE A 232 -0.33 26.40 5.65
N LEU A 233 -1.51 26.32 5.01
CA LEU A 233 -1.79 25.27 4.05
C LEU A 233 -1.10 25.57 2.71
N GLU A 234 -0.47 24.54 2.17
CA GLU A 234 0.15 24.56 0.85
C GLU A 234 -0.37 23.39 0.02
N LEU A 235 -0.43 23.56 -1.28
CA LEU A 235 -0.77 22.49 -2.21
C LEU A 235 0.27 21.35 -2.09
N GLY A 236 -0.21 20.12 -2.11
CA GLY A 236 0.65 18.95 -2.01
C GLY A 236 1.00 18.50 -0.60
N GLN A 237 0.55 19.22 0.45
CA GLN A 237 0.70 18.77 1.84
C GLN A 237 -0.01 17.44 2.07
N LYS A 238 0.55 16.64 2.99
CA LYS A 238 -0.05 15.35 3.37
C LYS A 238 -1.36 15.55 4.13
N VAL A 239 -2.37 14.82 3.69
CA VAL A 239 -3.68 14.68 4.34
C VAL A 239 -3.81 13.23 4.78
N GLN A 240 -3.90 12.99 6.07
CA GLN A 240 -4.07 11.66 6.65
C GLN A 240 -5.50 11.52 7.18
N ALA A 241 -6.20 10.50 6.73
CA ALA A 241 -7.57 10.22 7.13
C ALA A 241 -7.66 8.89 7.90
N PHE A 242 -8.39 8.91 9.01
CA PHE A 242 -8.59 7.75 9.87
C PHE A 242 -10.08 7.60 10.22
N THR A 243 -10.52 6.36 10.34
CA THR A 243 -11.81 6.02 10.94
C THR A 243 -11.57 5.29 12.25
N GLY A 244 -12.34 5.61 13.28
CA GLY A 244 -12.31 4.95 14.57
C GLY A 244 -13.65 4.24 14.81
N GLN A 245 -13.58 3.03 15.35
CA GLN A 245 -14.77 2.27 15.76
C GLN A 245 -14.67 1.96 17.24
N GLU A 246 -15.74 2.27 17.99
CA GLU A 246 -15.84 1.80 19.38
C GLU A 246 -15.96 0.27 19.41
N VAL A 247 -15.05 -0.36 20.12
CA VAL A 247 -14.99 -1.81 20.32
C VAL A 247 -14.90 -2.07 21.83
N GLY A 248 -16.06 -2.31 22.44
CA GLY A 248 -16.14 -2.36 23.89
C GLY A 248 -15.83 -0.99 24.52
N GLU A 249 -14.84 -0.92 25.39
CA GLU A 249 -14.42 0.32 26.08
C GLU A 249 -13.31 1.08 25.33
N ARG A 250 -12.96 0.67 24.11
CA ARG A 250 -11.83 1.21 23.34
C ARG A 250 -12.27 1.65 21.96
N ILE A 251 -11.51 2.55 21.38
CA ILE A 251 -11.64 2.93 19.98
C ILE A 251 -10.47 2.29 19.22
N GLU A 252 -10.83 1.47 18.24
CA GLU A 252 -9.83 0.95 17.29
C GLU A 252 -9.80 1.87 16.08
N TRP A 253 -8.63 2.45 15.83
CA TRP A 253 -8.41 3.38 14.73
C TRP A 253 -7.79 2.69 13.54
N LEU A 254 -8.29 3.02 12.36
CA LEU A 254 -7.83 2.50 11.09
C LEU A 254 -7.50 3.67 10.18
N GLN A 255 -6.26 3.72 9.70
CA GLN A 255 -5.86 4.67 8.67
C GLN A 255 -6.47 4.24 7.35
N ILE A 256 -7.22 5.14 6.71
CA ILE A 256 -7.90 4.87 5.44
C ILE A 256 -7.25 5.57 4.26
N GLY A 257 -6.31 6.46 4.50
CA GLY A 257 -5.55 7.09 3.42
C GLY A 257 -4.54 8.14 3.89
N THR A 258 -3.50 8.28 3.08
CA THR A 258 -2.54 9.38 3.11
C THR A 258 -2.48 9.98 1.72
N LEU A 259 -2.87 11.22 1.57
CA LEU A 259 -3.15 11.87 0.30
C LEU A 259 -2.42 13.21 0.22
N LYS A 260 -2.44 13.85 -0.95
CA LYS A 260 -1.93 15.21 -1.14
C LYS A 260 -3.08 16.21 -1.24
N LEU A 261 -3.01 17.27 -0.46
CA LEU A 261 -3.95 18.39 -0.53
C LEU A 261 -3.91 19.02 -1.94
N LYS A 262 -5.05 19.05 -2.60
CA LYS A 262 -5.21 19.58 -3.93
C LYS A 262 -5.78 21.00 -3.93
N GLU A 263 -6.79 21.22 -3.12
CA GLU A 263 -7.49 22.49 -3.04
C GLU A 263 -8.27 22.61 -1.73
N TRP A 264 -8.57 23.82 -1.32
CA TRP A 264 -9.49 24.12 -0.23
C TRP A 264 -10.28 25.39 -0.52
N SER A 265 -11.44 25.49 0.09
CA SER A 265 -12.31 26.66 0.01
C SER A 265 -13.10 26.81 1.29
N SER A 266 -13.43 28.02 1.68
CA SER A 266 -14.27 28.32 2.85
C SER A 266 -15.45 29.22 2.48
N ASP A 267 -16.55 28.99 3.18
CA ASP A 267 -17.69 29.90 3.25
C ASP A 267 -18.05 30.15 4.72
N ASP A 268 -19.11 30.88 5.00
CA ASP A 268 -19.53 31.25 6.36
C ASP A 268 -19.92 30.05 7.24
N ASP A 269 -20.31 28.93 6.66
CA ASP A 269 -20.78 27.75 7.37
C ASP A 269 -19.78 26.61 7.41
N LYS A 270 -18.98 26.46 6.38
CA LYS A 270 -18.10 25.32 6.22
C LYS A 270 -16.80 25.65 5.51
N MET A 271 -15.79 24.85 5.76
CA MET A 271 -14.59 24.75 4.97
C MET A 271 -14.52 23.38 4.30
N SER A 272 -14.12 23.35 3.05
CA SER A 272 -14.02 22.14 2.22
C SER A 272 -12.59 21.93 1.74
N PHE A 273 -12.16 20.66 1.78
CA PHE A 273 -10.86 20.22 1.32
C PHE A 273 -11.02 19.12 0.29
N THR A 274 -10.19 19.15 -0.73
CA THR A 274 -10.04 18.04 -1.68
C THR A 274 -8.58 17.57 -1.64
N ALA A 275 -8.39 16.26 -1.51
CA ALA A 275 -7.08 15.64 -1.57
C ALA A 275 -7.10 14.46 -2.55
N ILE A 276 -5.97 14.19 -3.18
CA ILE A 276 -5.80 13.16 -4.20
C ILE A 276 -4.60 12.26 -3.87
N ASP A 277 -4.53 11.10 -4.50
CA ASP A 277 -3.39 10.20 -4.38
C ASP A 277 -2.09 10.81 -4.94
N PHE A 278 -0.97 10.23 -4.56
CA PHE A 278 0.36 10.67 -4.98
C PHE A 278 0.61 10.37 -6.46
N LEU A 279 0.05 9.27 -6.99
CA LEU A 279 0.15 8.89 -8.40
C LEU A 279 -0.46 9.97 -9.31
N SER A 280 -1.60 10.51 -8.92
CA SER A 280 -2.26 11.59 -9.66
C SER A 280 -1.38 12.86 -9.79
N GLY A 281 -0.39 13.02 -8.91
CA GLY A 281 0.60 14.09 -8.97
C GLY A 281 1.77 13.84 -9.92
N LEU A 282 1.96 12.61 -10.42
CA LEU A 282 3.08 12.24 -11.30
C LEU A 282 2.77 12.57 -12.77
N THR A 283 2.56 13.84 -13.06
CA THR A 283 2.16 14.35 -14.39
C THR A 283 3.34 14.75 -15.28
N GLY A 284 4.56 14.77 -14.75
CA GLY A 284 5.77 15.03 -15.51
C GLY A 284 5.97 13.98 -16.62
N LYS A 285 6.59 14.37 -17.73
CA LYS A 285 6.83 13.47 -18.86
C LYS A 285 8.10 12.64 -18.63
N TYR A 286 7.97 11.33 -18.73
CA TYR A 286 9.10 10.41 -18.80
C TYR A 286 9.61 10.32 -20.24
N ARG A 287 10.89 10.59 -20.46
CA ARG A 287 11.50 10.68 -21.81
C ARG A 287 12.64 9.68 -22.04
N LYS A 288 13.14 9.00 -21.00
CA LYS A 288 14.35 8.15 -21.07
C LYS A 288 14.13 6.78 -21.73
N GLY A 289 13.05 6.63 -22.50
CA GLY A 289 12.80 5.39 -23.23
C GLY A 289 13.91 5.05 -24.21
N LEU A 290 14.50 3.86 -24.09
CA LEU A 290 15.53 3.33 -25.00
C LEU A 290 15.13 1.95 -25.49
N TYR A 291 15.34 1.67 -26.77
CA TYR A 291 15.30 0.31 -27.28
C TYR A 291 16.56 -0.44 -26.83
N ARG A 292 16.38 -1.61 -26.21
CA ARG A 292 17.48 -2.44 -25.70
C ARG A 292 17.33 -3.88 -26.18
N PRO A 293 18.11 -4.32 -27.16
CA PRO A 293 18.01 -5.67 -27.72
C PRO A 293 18.14 -6.79 -26.71
N GLU A 294 19.01 -6.62 -25.70
CA GLU A 294 19.25 -7.56 -24.60
C GLU A 294 18.11 -7.59 -23.57
N GLY A 295 17.19 -6.62 -23.64
CA GLY A 295 16.11 -6.42 -22.69
C GLY A 295 16.59 -5.85 -21.36
N ILE A 296 15.68 -5.15 -20.70
CA ILE A 296 15.83 -4.63 -19.34
C ILE A 296 14.68 -5.15 -18.48
N SER A 297 14.93 -5.37 -17.19
CA SER A 297 13.89 -5.83 -16.30
C SER A 297 12.80 -4.76 -16.10
N LEU A 298 11.56 -5.18 -15.95
CA LEU A 298 10.46 -4.27 -15.61
C LEU A 298 10.70 -3.60 -14.25
N TYR A 299 11.38 -4.28 -13.33
CA TYR A 299 11.77 -3.72 -12.02
C TYR A 299 12.67 -2.49 -12.19
N ASP A 300 13.73 -2.60 -12.98
CA ASP A 300 14.70 -1.51 -13.20
C ASP A 300 14.03 -0.34 -13.93
N LEU A 301 13.12 -0.61 -14.85
CA LEU A 301 12.35 0.43 -15.53
C LEU A 301 11.37 1.14 -14.60
N CYS A 302 10.66 0.42 -13.74
CA CYS A 302 9.80 1.04 -12.73
C CYS A 302 10.61 1.91 -11.78
N LEU A 303 11.78 1.42 -11.35
CA LEU A 303 12.69 2.17 -10.50
C LEU A 303 13.20 3.44 -11.18
N ASP A 304 13.58 3.36 -12.46
CA ASP A 304 14.02 4.52 -13.23
C ASP A 304 12.92 5.57 -13.40
N VAL A 305 11.68 5.14 -13.73
CA VAL A 305 10.54 6.05 -13.84
C VAL A 305 10.21 6.74 -12.51
N LEU A 306 10.23 6.01 -11.39
CA LEU A 306 9.97 6.59 -10.06
C LEU A 306 11.07 7.54 -9.62
N THR A 307 12.33 7.18 -9.91
CA THR A 307 13.49 8.04 -9.62
C THR A 307 13.46 9.31 -10.45
N ASP A 308 13.15 9.21 -11.75
CA ASP A 308 13.00 10.36 -12.65
C ASP A 308 11.86 11.28 -12.22
N ALA A 309 10.80 10.72 -11.64
CA ALA A 309 9.69 11.47 -11.05
C ALA A 309 10.04 12.10 -9.68
N GLY A 310 11.22 11.84 -9.12
CA GLY A 310 11.66 12.36 -7.84
C GLY A 310 10.96 11.71 -6.63
N VAL A 311 10.45 10.48 -6.77
CA VAL A 311 9.79 9.75 -5.68
C VAL A 311 10.86 9.13 -4.77
N ASP A 312 10.76 9.38 -3.46
CA ASP A 312 11.67 8.81 -2.48
C ASP A 312 11.56 7.27 -2.46
N PRO A 313 12.67 6.52 -2.41
CA PRO A 313 12.67 5.05 -2.34
C PRO A 313 11.84 4.47 -1.19
N ARG A 314 11.60 5.25 -0.12
CA ARG A 314 10.74 4.86 1.00
C ARG A 314 9.23 4.98 0.69
N GLU A 315 8.88 5.73 -0.34
CA GLU A 315 7.49 6.03 -0.73
C GLU A 315 6.95 5.10 -1.82
N PHE A 316 7.69 4.07 -2.21
CA PHE A 316 7.20 3.08 -3.17
C PHE A 316 7.64 1.65 -2.82
N TYR A 317 6.97 0.71 -3.44
CA TYR A 317 7.29 -0.71 -3.42
C TYR A 317 7.13 -1.27 -4.83
N ILE A 318 8.14 -2.00 -5.30
CA ILE A 318 8.13 -2.69 -6.59
C ILE A 318 8.33 -4.18 -6.31
N ASP A 319 7.46 -5.01 -6.85
CA ASP A 319 7.53 -6.46 -6.67
C ASP A 319 8.81 -7.03 -7.30
N GLU A 320 9.54 -7.81 -6.52
CA GLU A 320 10.77 -8.50 -6.93
C GLU A 320 10.57 -9.42 -8.15
N TYR A 321 9.37 -9.96 -8.34
CA TYR A 321 9.00 -10.73 -9.53
C TYR A 321 9.34 -9.99 -10.82
N LEU A 322 9.17 -8.69 -10.87
CA LEU A 322 9.44 -7.86 -12.06
C LEU A 322 10.91 -7.89 -12.50
N LYS A 323 11.84 -8.35 -11.68
CA LYS A 323 13.25 -8.61 -12.06
C LYS A 323 13.38 -9.75 -13.06
N THR A 324 12.40 -10.66 -13.07
CA THR A 324 12.40 -11.82 -13.98
C THR A 324 11.80 -11.53 -15.35
N VAL A 325 11.02 -10.44 -15.47
CA VAL A 325 10.37 -10.05 -16.72
C VAL A 325 11.17 -8.99 -17.44
N LYS A 326 11.68 -9.30 -18.63
CA LYS A 326 12.47 -8.37 -19.44
C LYS A 326 11.72 -7.91 -20.68
N ILE A 327 11.83 -6.63 -20.99
CA ILE A 327 11.31 -6.02 -22.21
C ILE A 327 12.42 -5.34 -23.00
N LYS A 328 12.26 -5.27 -24.31
CA LYS A 328 13.21 -4.64 -25.25
C LYS A 328 12.74 -3.27 -25.70
N ASN A 329 11.45 -3.10 -25.83
CA ASN A 329 10.84 -1.91 -26.40
C ASN A 329 10.99 -0.69 -25.49
N PRO A 330 11.19 0.50 -26.08
CA PRO A 330 11.27 1.74 -25.33
C PRO A 330 9.90 2.08 -24.73
N ILE A 331 9.92 2.71 -23.56
CA ILE A 331 8.73 3.36 -23.03
C ILE A 331 8.47 4.61 -23.90
N PRO A 332 7.25 4.79 -24.43
CA PRO A 332 6.91 5.99 -25.19
C PRO A 332 6.98 7.24 -24.31
N VAL A 333 7.05 8.41 -24.92
CA VAL A 333 7.02 9.69 -24.20
C VAL A 333 5.62 9.93 -23.64
N VAL A 334 5.41 9.56 -22.41
CA VAL A 334 4.14 9.66 -21.67
C VAL A 334 4.39 10.25 -20.28
N SER A 335 3.34 10.54 -19.51
CA SER A 335 3.52 10.92 -18.11
C SER A 335 4.12 9.76 -17.27
N HIS A 336 4.81 10.09 -16.16
CA HIS A 336 5.37 9.07 -15.28
C HIS A 336 4.33 8.04 -14.84
N ARG A 337 3.11 8.49 -14.49
CA ARG A 337 2.02 7.59 -14.09
C ARG A 337 1.56 6.67 -15.21
N GLU A 338 1.50 7.16 -16.45
CA GLU A 338 1.17 6.35 -17.62
C GLU A 338 2.29 5.35 -17.94
N ALA A 339 3.56 5.76 -17.80
CA ALA A 339 4.70 4.86 -17.92
C ALA A 339 4.60 3.71 -16.90
N LEU A 340 4.32 4.02 -15.63
CA LEU A 340 4.12 3.00 -14.58
C LEU A 340 2.92 2.09 -14.89
N GLN A 341 1.83 2.62 -15.44
CA GLN A 341 0.67 1.83 -15.87
C GLN A 341 1.05 0.83 -16.98
N LEU A 342 1.77 1.28 -18.02
CA LEU A 342 2.24 0.42 -19.10
C LEU A 342 3.16 -0.71 -18.58
N LEU A 343 4.09 -0.36 -17.68
CA LEU A 343 4.99 -1.32 -17.05
C LEU A 343 4.25 -2.33 -16.18
N SER A 344 3.32 -1.86 -15.35
CA SER A 344 2.50 -2.72 -14.49
C SER A 344 1.62 -3.66 -15.30
N ASN A 345 1.00 -3.16 -16.37
CA ASN A 345 0.20 -3.97 -17.29
C ASN A 345 1.05 -5.04 -18.00
N ALA A 346 2.24 -4.69 -18.51
CA ALA A 346 3.16 -5.65 -19.12
C ALA A 346 3.64 -6.71 -18.13
N GLY A 347 3.81 -6.33 -16.86
CA GLY A 347 4.22 -7.22 -15.76
C GLY A 347 3.07 -8.00 -15.12
N ARG A 348 1.83 -7.85 -15.58
CA ARG A 348 0.63 -8.42 -14.91
C ARG A 348 0.54 -8.02 -13.44
N CYS A 349 0.92 -6.79 -13.15
CA CYS A 349 0.93 -6.21 -11.82
C CYS A 349 -0.20 -5.20 -11.64
N LEU A 350 -0.61 -5.01 -10.40
CA LEU A 350 -1.45 -3.91 -9.99
C LEU A 350 -0.57 -2.72 -9.64
N LEU A 351 -0.99 -1.54 -10.04
CA LEU A 351 -0.46 -0.26 -9.61
C LEU A 351 -1.54 0.40 -8.75
N TYR A 352 -1.22 0.76 -7.54
CA TYR A 352 -2.12 1.46 -6.63
C TYR A 352 -1.33 2.20 -5.55
N GLN A 353 -2.02 2.98 -4.74
CA GLN A 353 -1.46 3.60 -3.55
C GLN A 353 -2.09 2.95 -2.31
N ASP A 354 -1.25 2.57 -1.34
CA ASP A 354 -1.74 2.04 -0.06
C ASP A 354 -2.27 3.15 0.87
N GLU A 355 -2.81 2.78 2.03
CA GLU A 355 -3.36 3.70 3.01
C GLU A 355 -2.30 4.62 3.64
N LYS A 356 -1.03 4.24 3.59
CA LYS A 356 0.09 5.03 4.10
C LYS A 356 0.65 6.02 3.07
N GLY A 357 0.12 5.98 1.84
CA GLY A 357 0.55 6.84 0.74
C GLY A 357 1.68 6.25 -0.10
N LYS A 358 2.04 4.98 0.12
CA LYS A 358 3.09 4.32 -0.64
C LYS A 358 2.56 3.88 -2.01
N ILE A 359 3.30 4.18 -3.08
CA ILE A 359 3.02 3.68 -4.43
C ILE A 359 3.43 2.20 -4.48
N VAL A 360 2.50 1.34 -4.83
CA VAL A 360 2.71 -0.12 -4.83
C VAL A 360 2.54 -0.66 -6.24
N ILE A 361 3.54 -1.38 -6.72
CA ILE A 361 3.49 -2.16 -7.95
C ILE A 361 3.69 -3.62 -7.55
N ARG A 362 2.64 -4.42 -7.67
CA ARG A 362 2.58 -5.78 -7.12
C ARG A 362 1.96 -6.76 -8.10
N SER A 363 2.52 -7.96 -8.19
CA SER A 363 1.96 -9.05 -8.99
C SER A 363 0.53 -9.40 -8.56
N SER A 364 -0.32 -9.64 -9.54
CA SER A 364 -1.75 -9.97 -9.32
C SER A 364 -2.06 -11.46 -9.52
N PHE A 365 -1.05 -12.30 -9.62
CA PHE A 365 -1.17 -13.73 -9.82
C PHE A 365 -0.35 -14.50 -8.79
N VAL A 366 -0.69 -15.76 -8.61
CA VAL A 366 0.03 -16.68 -7.72
C VAL A 366 0.89 -17.59 -8.58
N PRO A 367 2.23 -17.63 -8.40
CA PRO A 367 3.09 -18.58 -9.07
C PRO A 367 2.73 -20.01 -8.70
N ARG A 368 3.19 -20.96 -9.52
CA ARG A 368 2.98 -22.37 -9.22
C ARG A 368 3.73 -22.78 -7.95
N MET A 369 3.03 -23.50 -7.09
CA MET A 369 3.67 -24.17 -5.95
C MET A 369 4.51 -25.34 -6.47
N MET A 370 5.71 -25.46 -5.92
CA MET A 370 6.65 -26.53 -6.24
C MET A 370 7.02 -27.25 -4.95
N SER A 371 7.13 -28.57 -5.01
CA SER A 371 7.70 -29.35 -3.91
C SER A 371 9.23 -29.34 -4.01
N THR A 372 9.89 -29.16 -2.88
CA THR A 372 11.35 -29.41 -2.78
C THR A 372 11.65 -30.85 -2.38
N GLY A 373 10.65 -31.66 -2.20
CA GLY A 373 10.68 -32.99 -1.68
C GLY A 373 9.91 -33.07 -0.36
N ILE A 374 9.46 -34.27 -0.02
CA ILE A 374 8.79 -34.55 1.22
C ILE A 374 9.79 -35.22 2.14
N ASN A 375 10.04 -34.67 3.31
CA ASN A 375 10.92 -35.28 4.28
C ASN A 375 10.21 -36.49 4.92
N GLU A 376 10.78 -37.67 4.76
CA GLU A 376 10.24 -38.92 5.35
C GLU A 376 9.96 -38.83 6.85
N ALA A 377 10.70 -38.02 7.58
CA ALA A 377 10.46 -37.76 8.99
C ALA A 377 9.06 -37.21 9.31
N TYR A 378 8.42 -36.57 8.34
CA TYR A 378 7.07 -36.04 8.48
C TYR A 378 5.98 -37.08 8.25
N PHE A 379 6.31 -38.22 7.71
CA PHE A 379 5.39 -39.31 7.37
C PHE A 379 5.67 -40.55 8.24
N SER A 380 5.77 -40.36 9.53
CA SER A 380 6.08 -41.43 10.46
C SER A 380 5.13 -42.65 10.42
N ASN A 381 3.99 -42.51 9.75
CA ASN A 381 3.00 -43.57 9.59
C ASN A 381 3.12 -44.33 8.27
N GLY A 382 4.24 -44.22 7.57
CA GLY A 382 4.48 -44.96 6.33
C GLY A 382 3.86 -44.34 5.07
N GLY A 383 3.59 -43.03 5.11
CA GLY A 383 3.05 -42.30 3.96
C GLY A 383 3.96 -42.37 2.75
N LYS A 384 3.35 -42.53 1.57
CA LYS A 384 4.09 -42.46 0.32
C LYS A 384 4.44 -41.04 0.02
N ILE A 385 5.66 -40.80 -0.44
CA ILE A 385 6.14 -39.53 -0.90
C ILE A 385 5.42 -39.19 -2.21
N LEU A 386 4.72 -38.05 -2.22
CA LEU A 386 4.02 -37.55 -3.39
C LEU A 386 4.94 -36.62 -4.21
N GLU A 387 5.98 -37.22 -4.80
CA GLU A 387 6.91 -36.50 -5.66
C GLU A 387 6.26 -36.13 -7.00
N ASN A 388 6.60 -34.94 -7.51
CA ASN A 388 6.37 -34.53 -8.89
C ASN A 388 4.92 -34.23 -9.32
N LEU A 389 4.01 -33.95 -8.41
CA LEU A 389 2.67 -33.51 -8.77
C LEU A 389 2.59 -31.97 -8.79
N PRO A 390 2.19 -31.34 -9.89
CA PRO A 390 1.95 -29.92 -9.92
C PRO A 390 0.69 -29.56 -9.12
N LEU A 391 0.79 -28.55 -8.23
CA LEU A 391 -0.30 -28.14 -7.33
C LEU A 391 -0.47 -26.65 -7.33
N LYS A 392 -1.73 -26.18 -7.44
CA LYS A 392 -2.11 -24.81 -7.04
C LYS A 392 -2.48 -24.79 -5.55
N ASP A 393 -3.17 -25.82 -5.14
CA ASP A 393 -3.61 -26.05 -3.78
C ASP A 393 -3.27 -27.47 -3.40
N TYR A 394 -3.14 -27.75 -2.12
CA TYR A 394 -3.09 -29.11 -1.65
C TYR A 394 -4.01 -29.29 -0.44
N SER A 395 -4.44 -30.51 -0.24
CA SER A 395 -5.28 -30.88 0.88
C SER A 395 -4.77 -32.13 1.56
N LEU A 396 -4.92 -32.15 2.87
CA LEU A 396 -4.77 -33.34 3.69
C LEU A 396 -6.14 -34.04 3.72
N THR A 397 -6.19 -35.32 3.35
CA THR A 397 -7.47 -36.01 3.18
C THR A 397 -7.94 -36.72 4.42
N ASN A 398 -7.11 -36.83 5.43
CA ASN A 398 -7.39 -37.71 6.56
C ASN A 398 -7.23 -36.95 7.88
N GLU A 399 -8.33 -36.75 8.57
CA GLU A 399 -8.36 -36.15 9.89
C GLU A 399 -8.05 -37.17 11.02
N ASP A 400 -8.13 -38.46 10.71
CA ASP A 400 -7.82 -39.52 11.66
C ASP A 400 -6.48 -40.16 11.33
N PHE A 401 -5.44 -39.64 11.93
CA PHE A 401 -4.07 -40.12 11.73
C PHE A 401 -3.82 -41.56 12.20
N THR A 402 -4.73 -42.16 12.93
CA THR A 402 -4.60 -43.57 13.33
C THR A 402 -4.88 -44.54 12.19
N LYS A 403 -5.54 -44.08 11.13
CA LYS A 403 -5.92 -44.87 9.97
C LYS A 403 -5.20 -44.47 8.68
N ILE A 404 -4.14 -43.67 8.79
CA ILE A 404 -3.41 -43.23 7.62
C ILE A 404 -2.58 -44.37 7.04
N ASP A 405 -2.85 -44.70 5.81
CA ASP A 405 -2.13 -45.75 5.06
C ASP A 405 -1.08 -45.20 4.10
N GLY A 406 -0.78 -43.93 4.16
CA GLY A 406 0.18 -43.26 3.33
C GLY A 406 -0.28 -42.97 1.89
N ALA A 407 -1.34 -43.61 1.43
CA ALA A 407 -1.86 -43.36 0.08
C ALA A 407 -2.91 -42.24 0.05
N SER A 408 -3.50 -41.93 1.18
CA SER A 408 -4.63 -41.01 1.33
C SER A 408 -4.35 -39.77 2.15
N LEU A 409 -3.10 -39.55 2.52
CA LEU A 409 -2.72 -38.47 3.45
C LEU A 409 -2.78 -37.11 2.84
N PHE A 410 -2.35 -36.98 1.59
CA PHE A 410 -2.26 -35.74 0.90
C PHE A 410 -2.82 -35.89 -0.48
N LEU A 411 -3.79 -35.06 -0.81
CA LEU A 411 -4.32 -34.94 -2.16
C LEU A 411 -3.87 -33.62 -2.76
N PRO A 412 -2.69 -33.59 -3.35
CA PRO A 412 -2.28 -32.41 -4.07
C PRO A 412 -3.17 -32.24 -5.30
N ARG A 413 -3.68 -31.04 -5.51
CA ARG A 413 -4.48 -30.71 -6.70
C ARG A 413 -3.62 -30.20 -7.85
N SER A 414 -2.59 -29.41 -7.57
CA SER A 414 -1.65 -28.91 -8.57
C SER A 414 -0.39 -28.35 -7.91
N GLY A 415 0.78 -28.44 -8.56
CA GLY A 415 2.07 -27.95 -8.04
C GLY A 415 2.79 -28.93 -7.13
N LYS A 416 3.98 -28.58 -6.71
CA LYS A 416 4.78 -29.37 -5.78
C LYS A 416 4.84 -28.64 -4.45
N VAL A 417 4.60 -29.34 -3.36
CA VAL A 417 4.72 -28.81 -2.00
C VAL A 417 5.61 -29.71 -1.16
N ASP A 418 6.37 -29.09 -0.28
CA ASP A 418 7.09 -29.74 0.77
C ASP A 418 6.21 -29.71 2.02
N ILE A 419 5.52 -30.81 2.28
CA ILE A 419 4.56 -30.92 3.36
C ILE A 419 5.21 -31.68 4.51
N GLY A 420 5.32 -31.02 5.64
CA GLY A 420 5.88 -31.59 6.84
C GLY A 420 4.83 -31.76 7.93
N TYR A 421 4.82 -32.94 8.48
CA TYR A 421 4.02 -33.28 9.62
C TYR A 421 4.94 -33.90 10.68
N VAL A 422 5.04 -33.26 11.84
CA VAL A 422 5.97 -33.70 12.89
C VAL A 422 5.38 -34.86 13.64
N PRO A 423 6.11 -35.99 13.78
CA PRO A 423 5.62 -37.22 14.46
C PRO A 423 5.19 -37.00 15.91
N GLU A 424 5.72 -35.98 16.55
CA GLU A 424 5.48 -35.64 17.97
C GLU A 424 4.24 -34.75 18.17
N ASP A 425 3.21 -34.94 17.38
CA ASP A 425 1.89 -34.31 17.53
C ASP A 425 1.77 -32.84 17.17
N LYS A 426 2.73 -32.28 16.44
CA LYS A 426 2.69 -30.90 16.01
C LYS A 426 2.56 -30.76 14.48
N LEU A 427 1.63 -29.92 14.04
CA LEU A 427 1.48 -29.59 12.64
C LEU A 427 2.69 -28.76 12.15
N LYS A 428 3.26 -29.18 11.02
CA LYS A 428 4.31 -28.43 10.32
C LYS A 428 4.21 -28.66 8.82
N VAL A 429 4.05 -27.57 8.05
CA VAL A 429 3.90 -27.59 6.61
C VAL A 429 4.88 -26.63 5.98
N SER A 430 5.68 -27.09 5.02
CA SER A 430 6.59 -26.27 4.25
C SER A 430 6.13 -26.22 2.79
N ILE A 431 6.04 -25.02 2.23
CA ILE A 431 5.57 -24.78 0.87
C ILE A 431 6.67 -24.03 0.12
N GLN A 432 7.08 -24.57 -1.03
CA GLN A 432 8.01 -23.93 -1.95
C GLN A 432 7.29 -23.46 -3.18
N MET A 433 7.51 -22.20 -3.57
CA MET A 433 6.95 -21.59 -4.77
C MET A 433 7.96 -21.63 -5.91
N GLU A 434 7.46 -21.56 -7.14
CA GLU A 434 8.28 -21.52 -8.36
C GLU A 434 9.12 -20.25 -8.47
N ALA A 435 8.61 -19.14 -7.93
CA ALA A 435 9.25 -17.84 -7.95
C ALA A 435 8.94 -17.04 -6.68
N VAL A 436 9.76 -16.05 -6.39
CA VAL A 436 9.48 -15.06 -5.34
C VAL A 436 8.26 -14.25 -5.75
N PHE A 437 7.27 -14.16 -4.87
CA PHE A 437 6.05 -13.39 -5.10
C PHE A 437 5.50 -12.83 -3.79
N SER A 438 4.59 -11.86 -3.90
CA SER A 438 3.85 -11.31 -2.77
C SER A 438 2.42 -11.83 -2.77
N SER A 439 1.92 -12.26 -1.63
CA SER A 439 0.53 -12.69 -1.49
C SER A 439 -0.29 -11.68 -0.72
N PHE A 440 -1.51 -11.38 -1.18
CA PHE A 440 -2.46 -10.51 -0.47
C PHE A 440 -3.20 -11.22 0.68
N GLY A 441 -2.82 -12.44 0.97
CA GLY A 441 -3.36 -13.24 2.04
C GLY A 441 -3.29 -14.73 1.71
N MET A 442 -3.85 -15.52 2.60
CA MET A 442 -3.99 -16.97 2.40
C MET A 442 -5.20 -17.51 3.14
N GLU A 443 -5.72 -18.62 2.67
CA GLU A 443 -6.75 -19.41 3.32
C GLU A 443 -6.16 -20.73 3.79
N LEU A 444 -6.39 -21.06 5.05
CA LEU A 444 -6.03 -22.33 5.67
C LEU A 444 -7.33 -23.06 6.03
N GLN A 445 -7.57 -24.20 5.39
CA GLN A 445 -8.68 -25.07 5.77
C GLN A 445 -8.16 -26.15 6.69
N PHE A 446 -8.51 -26.06 7.94
CA PHE A 446 -8.19 -27.09 8.94
C PHE A 446 -9.28 -28.16 8.97
N GLY A 447 -8.93 -29.31 9.56
CA GLY A 447 -9.89 -30.31 9.97
C GLY A 447 -10.69 -29.91 11.21
N LYS A 448 -11.39 -30.87 11.81
CA LYS A 448 -12.16 -30.64 13.06
C LYS A 448 -11.28 -30.18 14.21
N THR A 449 -10.02 -30.62 14.20
CA THR A 449 -9.02 -30.25 15.19
C THR A 449 -8.01 -29.33 14.55
N TYR A 450 -7.87 -28.11 15.09
CA TYR A 450 -6.95 -27.10 14.60
C TYR A 450 -6.15 -26.47 15.73
N PRO A 451 -4.93 -25.98 15.46
CA PRO A 451 -4.07 -25.37 16.48
C PRO A 451 -4.74 -24.14 17.07
N ARG A 452 -4.45 -23.83 18.33
CA ARG A 452 -4.88 -22.56 18.92
C ARG A 452 -4.07 -21.39 18.38
N VAL A 453 -2.78 -21.59 18.19
CA VAL A 453 -1.85 -20.59 17.65
C VAL A 453 -0.93 -21.25 16.62
N ILE A 454 -0.78 -20.61 15.48
CA ILE A 454 0.19 -21.00 14.45
C ILE A 454 1.30 -19.97 14.32
N GLY A 455 2.47 -20.45 13.92
CA GLY A 455 3.55 -19.62 13.38
C GLY A 455 3.61 -19.75 11.86
N ILE A 456 3.92 -18.67 11.19
CA ILE A 456 4.20 -18.63 9.76
C ILE A 456 5.53 -17.93 9.55
N ASP A 457 6.52 -18.63 9.02
CA ASP A 457 7.81 -18.08 8.66
C ASP A 457 7.94 -18.06 7.14
N THR A 458 8.37 -16.95 6.58
CA THR A 458 8.63 -16.83 5.15
C THR A 458 10.10 -16.57 4.87
N THR A 459 10.57 -17.10 3.74
CA THR A 459 11.93 -16.87 3.25
C THR A 459 11.89 -16.51 1.75
N ALA A 460 12.83 -15.69 1.32
CA ALA A 460 13.06 -15.40 -0.09
C ALA A 460 14.50 -15.75 -0.43
N ASN A 461 14.69 -16.67 -1.40
CA ASN A 461 16.01 -17.16 -1.80
C ASN A 461 16.86 -17.64 -0.60
N GLY A 462 16.22 -18.27 0.38
CA GLY A 462 16.85 -18.77 1.60
C GLY A 462 17.10 -17.74 2.70
N ILE A 463 16.75 -16.47 2.49
CA ILE A 463 16.88 -15.40 3.48
C ILE A 463 15.54 -15.22 4.22
N PRO A 464 15.51 -15.22 5.57
CA PRO A 464 14.30 -14.95 6.33
C PRO A 464 13.70 -13.57 5.99
N VAL A 465 12.38 -13.53 5.79
CA VAL A 465 11.66 -12.31 5.40
C VAL A 465 10.79 -11.80 6.53
N GLU A 466 9.89 -12.66 7.02
CA GLU A 466 8.99 -12.31 8.13
C GLU A 466 8.53 -13.55 8.90
N THR A 467 8.13 -13.32 10.14
CA THR A 467 7.53 -14.31 11.01
C THR A 467 6.23 -13.76 11.57
N LEU A 468 5.15 -14.50 11.42
CA LEU A 468 3.83 -14.18 11.99
C LEU A 468 3.48 -15.16 13.09
N THR A 469 2.67 -14.68 14.04
CA THR A 469 2.04 -15.52 15.06
C THR A 469 0.55 -15.18 15.08
N LEU A 470 -0.29 -16.17 14.82
CA LEU A 470 -1.71 -15.96 14.59
C LEU A 470 -2.54 -16.90 15.48
N GLU A 471 -3.57 -16.36 16.12
CA GLU A 471 -4.59 -17.15 16.79
C GLU A 471 -5.58 -17.68 15.76
N VAL A 472 -5.83 -18.99 15.81
CA VAL A 472 -6.78 -19.65 14.90
C VAL A 472 -8.13 -19.78 15.61
N ASP A 473 -9.15 -19.23 15.00
CA ASP A 473 -10.50 -19.13 15.54
C ASP A 473 -11.54 -20.03 14.84
N SER A 474 -11.19 -20.54 13.66
CA SER A 474 -12.10 -21.30 12.80
C SER A 474 -11.39 -22.37 11.98
N GLN A 475 -12.16 -23.33 11.46
CA GLN A 475 -11.65 -24.34 10.53
C GLN A 475 -11.22 -23.73 9.20
N ASP A 476 -12.05 -22.86 8.65
CA ASP A 476 -11.72 -22.06 7.45
C ASP A 476 -11.09 -20.75 7.93
N PHE A 477 -9.78 -20.78 8.14
CA PHE A 477 -9.04 -19.65 8.70
C PHE A 477 -8.43 -18.80 7.59
N ILE A 478 -8.86 -17.55 7.53
CA ILE A 478 -8.40 -16.57 6.56
C ILE A 478 -7.36 -15.66 7.19
N VAL A 479 -6.15 -15.68 6.63
CA VAL A 479 -5.05 -14.80 6.99
C VAL A 479 -5.09 -13.60 6.05
N SER A 480 -5.74 -12.53 6.49
CA SER A 480 -5.77 -11.25 5.77
C SER A 480 -4.48 -10.47 6.04
N HIS A 481 -3.36 -10.95 5.53
CA HIS A 481 -2.04 -10.34 5.69
C HIS A 481 -1.40 -10.15 4.32
N GLU A 482 -0.83 -8.98 4.12
CA GLU A 482 -0.03 -8.68 2.94
C GLU A 482 1.39 -9.18 3.15
N PHE A 483 1.64 -10.41 2.67
CA PHE A 483 2.94 -11.04 2.81
C PHE A 483 4.00 -10.29 1.98
N LYS A 484 5.13 -10.00 2.60
CA LYS A 484 6.32 -9.56 1.87
C LYS A 484 6.77 -10.62 0.88
N PRO A 485 7.53 -10.26 -0.18
CA PRO A 485 7.98 -11.22 -1.18
C PRO A 485 8.67 -12.44 -0.57
N PHE A 486 8.21 -13.63 -0.93
CA PHE A 486 8.77 -14.91 -0.48
C PHE A 486 8.68 -15.97 -1.58
N ASP A 487 9.51 -16.99 -1.50
CA ASP A 487 9.45 -18.20 -2.31
C ASP A 487 9.25 -19.46 -1.48
N LYS A 488 9.45 -19.37 -0.17
CA LYS A 488 9.20 -20.47 0.75
C LYS A 488 8.44 -20.00 1.98
N MET A 489 7.47 -20.80 2.41
CA MET A 489 6.67 -20.58 3.62
C MET A 489 6.68 -21.82 4.50
N LEU A 490 6.85 -21.62 5.80
CA LEU A 490 6.73 -22.64 6.83
C LEU A 490 5.56 -22.29 7.73
N ILE A 491 4.56 -23.18 7.83
CA ILE A 491 3.41 -23.05 8.72
C ILE A 491 3.58 -24.11 9.82
N TYR A 492 3.53 -23.71 11.08
CA TYR A 492 3.73 -24.63 12.19
C TYR A 492 2.87 -24.28 13.39
N GLU A 493 2.55 -25.34 14.16
CA GLU A 493 1.82 -25.22 15.41
C GLU A 493 2.71 -24.63 16.51
N LYS A 494 2.28 -23.51 17.09
CA LYS A 494 2.90 -22.93 18.30
C LYS A 494 2.20 -23.39 19.57
N GLU A 495 0.88 -23.42 19.55
CA GLU A 495 0.07 -23.88 20.67
C GLU A 495 -0.90 -24.98 20.23
N PRO A 496 -1.05 -26.03 21.01
CA PRO A 496 -1.86 -27.16 20.62
C PRO A 496 -3.34 -26.81 20.50
N PRO A 497 -4.12 -27.70 19.85
CA PRO A 497 -5.58 -27.55 19.77
C PRO A 497 -6.22 -27.41 21.15
N ARG A 498 -7.38 -26.77 21.19
CA ARG A 498 -8.20 -26.66 22.40
C ARG A 498 -8.88 -27.99 22.78
N THR A 499 -9.05 -28.87 21.81
CA THR A 499 -9.64 -30.22 21.95
C THR A 499 -8.54 -31.26 21.90
N GLU A 500 -8.79 -32.42 22.51
CA GLU A 500 -7.88 -33.57 22.36
C GLU A 500 -7.80 -33.98 20.89
N GLY A 501 -6.58 -34.22 20.41
CA GLY A 501 -6.31 -34.64 19.04
C GLY A 501 -5.20 -33.85 18.39
N ARG A 502 -4.82 -34.26 17.19
CA ARG A 502 -3.80 -33.62 16.37
C ARG A 502 -4.43 -32.61 15.44
N ALA A 503 -3.76 -31.46 15.25
CA ALA A 503 -4.17 -30.51 14.25
C ALA A 503 -3.97 -31.08 12.84
N VAL A 504 -4.96 -30.84 11.98
CA VAL A 504 -4.97 -31.30 10.60
C VAL A 504 -5.18 -30.10 9.71
N LEU A 505 -4.32 -29.93 8.72
CA LEU A 505 -4.45 -28.90 7.67
C LEU A 505 -4.89 -29.59 6.38
N ASN A 506 -6.11 -29.29 5.92
CA ASN A 506 -6.70 -29.94 4.75
C ASN A 506 -6.33 -29.21 3.45
N LYS A 507 -6.18 -27.88 3.49
CA LYS A 507 -5.91 -27.10 2.30
C LYS A 507 -5.19 -25.80 2.63
N VAL A 508 -4.32 -25.37 1.73
CA VAL A 508 -3.71 -24.02 1.70
C VAL A 508 -3.95 -23.41 0.35
N SER A 509 -4.45 -22.17 0.33
CA SER A 509 -4.63 -21.38 -0.88
C SER A 509 -4.01 -20.03 -0.68
N PHE A 510 -3.24 -19.57 -1.66
CA PHE A 510 -2.66 -18.23 -1.69
C PHE A 510 -3.45 -17.29 -2.60
N GLY A 511 -3.21 -16.02 -2.43
CA GLY A 511 -3.75 -14.98 -3.27
C GLY A 511 -4.66 -14.03 -2.51
N ASN A 512 -5.50 -13.36 -3.26
CA ASN A 512 -6.47 -12.43 -2.69
C ASN A 512 -7.60 -13.22 -2.04
N VAL A 513 -7.70 -13.16 -0.73
CA VAL A 513 -8.72 -13.87 0.06
C VAL A 513 -9.54 -12.88 0.86
N THR A 514 -10.75 -13.25 1.22
CA THR A 514 -11.65 -12.38 1.99
C THR A 514 -12.46 -13.16 3.03
N ASP A 515 -12.67 -12.52 4.17
CA ASP A 515 -13.60 -12.94 5.21
C ASP A 515 -14.85 -12.05 5.26
N TYR A 516 -15.00 -11.16 4.28
CA TYR A 516 -16.04 -10.16 4.28
C TYR A 516 -17.19 -10.54 3.35
N GLU A 517 -18.38 -10.62 3.94
CA GLU A 517 -19.63 -10.94 3.25
C GLU A 517 -20.62 -9.81 3.37
N LEU A 518 -21.20 -9.43 2.24
CA LEU A 518 -22.34 -8.50 2.18
C LEU A 518 -23.64 -9.29 2.17
N SER A 519 -24.36 -9.28 3.29
CA SER A 519 -25.61 -10.00 3.45
C SER A 519 -26.82 -9.10 3.48
N TYR A 520 -27.96 -9.65 3.06
CA TYR A 520 -29.24 -8.96 3.12
C TYR A 520 -29.68 -8.76 4.57
N GLY A 521 -30.20 -7.57 4.85
CA GLY A 521 -30.70 -7.21 6.19
C GLY A 521 -29.61 -6.88 7.22
N ARG A 522 -28.35 -6.93 6.83
CA ARG A 522 -27.19 -6.57 7.66
C ARG A 522 -26.37 -5.46 7.02
N GLU A 523 -25.45 -5.84 6.11
CA GLU A 523 -24.50 -4.92 5.49
C GLU A 523 -25.11 -4.14 4.33
N LEU A 524 -25.97 -4.77 3.53
CA LEU A 524 -26.61 -4.13 2.39
C LEU A 524 -27.70 -3.15 2.81
N THR A 525 -27.64 -1.93 2.30
CA THR A 525 -28.65 -0.87 2.54
C THR A 525 -29.67 -0.79 1.42
N LYS A 526 -29.37 -1.35 0.25
CA LYS A 526 -30.25 -1.45 -0.92
C LYS A 526 -30.05 -2.79 -1.59
N THR A 527 -31.06 -3.21 -2.35
CA THR A 527 -30.95 -4.40 -3.20
C THR A 527 -29.81 -4.23 -4.22
N PRO A 528 -28.91 -5.21 -4.33
CA PRO A 528 -27.86 -5.21 -5.33
C PRO A 528 -28.39 -5.10 -6.76
N LEU A 529 -27.76 -4.27 -7.58
CA LEU A 529 -28.03 -4.20 -9.01
C LEU A 529 -26.98 -5.02 -9.76
N GLY A 530 -27.38 -6.14 -10.32
CA GLY A 530 -26.56 -6.95 -11.22
C GLY A 530 -26.76 -6.52 -12.66
N THR A 531 -25.70 -6.30 -13.40
CA THR A 531 -25.69 -5.94 -14.83
C THR A 531 -24.95 -7.00 -15.62
N GLN A 532 -25.61 -7.53 -16.66
CA GLN A 532 -24.96 -8.40 -17.62
C GLN A 532 -24.17 -7.55 -18.62
N LEU A 533 -22.86 -7.77 -18.68
CA LEU A 533 -21.99 -7.14 -19.66
C LEU A 533 -22.03 -7.91 -20.99
N GLN A 534 -21.66 -7.25 -22.07
CA GLN A 534 -21.49 -7.93 -23.35
C GLN A 534 -20.27 -8.85 -23.28
N SER A 535 -20.47 -10.14 -23.49
CA SER A 535 -19.39 -11.13 -23.49
C SER A 535 -18.33 -10.80 -24.55
N VAL A 536 -17.08 -11.07 -24.19
CA VAL A 536 -15.94 -10.97 -25.12
C VAL A 536 -15.71 -12.35 -25.72
N LYS A 537 -15.88 -12.46 -27.05
CA LYS A 537 -15.59 -13.71 -27.79
C LYS A 537 -14.09 -13.88 -27.98
N THR A 538 -13.45 -12.87 -28.54
CA THR A 538 -12.02 -12.91 -28.91
C THR A 538 -11.30 -11.73 -28.30
N LEU A 539 -10.19 -11.98 -27.61
CA LEU A 539 -9.25 -10.98 -27.17
C LEU A 539 -8.06 -10.97 -28.14
N GLU A 540 -7.76 -9.80 -28.69
CA GLU A 540 -6.65 -9.56 -29.61
C GLU A 540 -5.59 -8.71 -28.92
N LEU A 541 -4.35 -9.21 -28.77
CA LEU A 541 -3.22 -8.44 -28.26
C LEU A 541 -2.26 -8.10 -29.40
N THR A 542 -2.00 -6.81 -29.58
CA THR A 542 -1.02 -6.31 -30.54
C THR A 542 0.37 -6.30 -29.91
N ARG A 543 1.30 -7.04 -30.53
CA ARG A 543 2.73 -7.01 -30.21
C ARG A 543 3.42 -6.00 -31.13
N THR A 544 4.41 -5.31 -30.59
CA THR A 544 5.20 -4.30 -31.31
C THR A 544 6.66 -4.73 -31.35
N GLU A 545 7.25 -4.81 -32.53
CA GLU A 545 8.66 -5.13 -32.74
C GLU A 545 9.35 -3.96 -33.43
N TYR A 546 10.54 -3.61 -32.94
CA TYR A 546 11.43 -2.59 -33.51
C TYR A 546 12.51 -3.30 -34.31
N LEU A 547 12.60 -2.98 -35.60
CA LEU A 547 13.57 -3.53 -36.53
C LEU A 547 14.45 -2.41 -37.06
N ASP A 548 15.73 -2.72 -37.29
CA ASP A 548 16.66 -1.79 -37.90
C ASP A 548 16.14 -1.36 -39.28
N SER A 549 16.25 -0.08 -39.57
CA SER A 549 15.85 0.47 -40.85
C SER A 549 16.80 0.01 -41.96
N THR A 550 16.23 -0.31 -43.11
CA THR A 550 16.98 -0.50 -44.36
C THR A 550 17.23 0.82 -45.10
N GLU A 551 16.61 1.90 -44.65
CA GLU A 551 16.80 3.26 -45.16
C GLU A 551 18.00 3.92 -44.53
N GLY A 552 18.62 4.88 -45.23
CA GLY A 552 19.74 5.65 -44.71
C GLY A 552 19.32 6.64 -43.63
N GLU A 553 20.32 7.39 -43.13
CA GLU A 553 20.06 8.49 -42.20
C GLU A 553 19.18 9.56 -42.82
N LYS A 554 18.31 10.15 -41.99
CA LYS A 554 17.45 11.26 -42.38
C LYS A 554 17.37 12.32 -41.28
N GLU A 555 16.90 13.50 -41.66
CA GLU A 555 16.63 14.57 -40.71
C GLU A 555 15.42 14.21 -39.85
N LEU A 556 15.64 14.10 -38.55
CA LEU A 556 14.62 13.69 -37.56
C LEU A 556 13.95 14.90 -36.93
N ALA A 557 14.71 15.95 -36.66
CA ALA A 557 14.22 17.21 -36.08
C ALA A 557 15.16 18.38 -36.37
N LYS A 558 14.63 19.57 -36.20
CA LYS A 558 15.35 20.84 -36.21
C LYS A 558 15.09 21.62 -34.95
N VAL A 559 16.11 22.23 -34.40
CA VAL A 559 16.04 23.02 -33.16
C VAL A 559 16.70 24.37 -33.38
N GLU A 560 15.94 25.44 -33.17
CA GLU A 560 16.49 26.80 -33.18
C GLU A 560 17.24 27.06 -31.87
N CYS A 561 18.56 27.21 -31.97
CA CYS A 561 19.43 27.50 -30.83
C CYS A 561 19.72 28.99 -30.81
N THR A 562 19.00 29.77 -30.00
CA THR A 562 19.12 31.25 -29.97
C THR A 562 20.25 31.74 -29.06
N LYS A 563 20.76 30.91 -28.15
CA LYS A 563 21.84 31.26 -27.21
C LYS A 563 22.54 29.99 -26.72
N PRO A 564 23.75 30.09 -26.15
CA PRO A 564 24.38 28.95 -25.49
C PRO A 564 23.48 28.38 -24.37
N GLY A 565 23.31 27.08 -24.37
CA GLY A 565 22.43 26.38 -23.40
C GLY A 565 22.15 24.92 -23.73
N GLU A 566 21.26 24.31 -22.97
CA GLU A 566 20.78 22.95 -23.22
C GLU A 566 19.49 22.99 -24.03
N TYR A 567 19.40 22.12 -25.01
CA TYR A 567 18.27 22.01 -25.93
C TYR A 567 17.79 20.57 -26.01
N LEU A 568 16.48 20.41 -26.24
CA LEU A 568 15.80 19.15 -26.41
C LEU A 568 15.17 19.07 -27.80
N ALA A 569 15.52 18.05 -28.56
CA ALA A 569 14.86 17.67 -29.79
C ALA A 569 13.94 16.48 -29.55
N GLU A 570 12.68 16.55 -29.91
CA GLU A 570 11.72 15.45 -29.83
C GLU A 570 11.46 14.88 -31.24
N PHE A 571 11.34 13.56 -31.37
CA PHE A 571 11.10 12.86 -32.63
C PHE A 571 9.67 12.32 -32.67
N SER A 572 9.08 12.37 -33.86
CA SER A 572 7.74 11.81 -34.07
C SER A 572 7.75 10.29 -34.15
N ASN A 573 8.86 9.71 -34.66
CA ASN A 573 9.05 8.29 -34.82
C ASN A 573 10.23 7.78 -33.99
N PRO A 574 10.18 6.53 -33.52
CA PRO A 574 11.27 5.93 -32.76
C PRO A 574 12.55 5.86 -33.61
N SER A 575 13.65 6.41 -33.08
CA SER A 575 14.90 6.60 -33.84
C SER A 575 16.11 6.13 -33.05
N TYR A 576 17.22 5.92 -33.76
CA TYR A 576 18.51 5.47 -33.22
C TYR A 576 19.68 6.05 -34.05
N ASP A 577 20.92 5.85 -33.58
CA ASP A 577 22.13 6.40 -34.19
C ASP A 577 22.03 7.91 -34.45
N CYS A 578 21.45 8.65 -33.49
CA CYS A 578 21.19 10.08 -33.66
C CYS A 578 22.45 10.90 -33.46
N THR A 579 22.68 11.84 -34.37
CA THR A 579 23.78 12.81 -34.35
C THR A 579 23.25 14.24 -34.44
N VAL A 580 24.01 15.19 -33.93
CA VAL A 580 23.67 16.60 -33.94
C VAL A 580 24.59 17.33 -34.91
N GLN A 581 24.04 18.06 -35.85
CA GLN A 581 24.76 18.80 -36.87
C GLN A 581 24.50 20.31 -36.72
N ALA A 582 25.53 21.05 -36.33
CA ALA A 582 25.58 22.50 -36.30
C ALA A 582 26.48 23.03 -37.38
N ALA A 583 26.15 24.18 -38.00
CA ALA A 583 26.93 24.78 -39.06
C ALA A 583 28.15 25.54 -38.51
N ALA A 584 27.99 26.26 -37.42
CA ALA A 584 29.02 27.15 -36.84
C ALA A 584 29.24 26.91 -35.32
N GLY A 585 28.23 26.48 -34.59
CA GLY A 585 28.33 26.25 -33.14
C GLY A 585 28.96 24.92 -32.77
N THR A 586 29.36 24.81 -31.51
CA THR A 586 29.82 23.53 -30.90
C THR A 586 28.67 22.85 -30.20
N VAL A 587 28.47 21.55 -30.45
CA VAL A 587 27.44 20.73 -29.88
C VAL A 587 28.04 19.57 -29.12
N SER A 588 27.40 19.20 -28.00
CA SER A 588 27.71 18.00 -27.23
C SER A 588 26.41 17.30 -26.84
N ILE A 589 26.29 16.03 -27.19
CA ILE A 589 25.12 15.21 -26.82
C ILE A 589 25.21 14.90 -25.34
N LEU A 590 24.16 15.24 -24.61
CA LEU A 590 24.02 15.03 -23.18
C LEU A 590 23.26 13.73 -22.88
N GLU A 591 22.18 13.49 -23.65
CA GLU A 591 21.31 12.34 -23.44
C GLU A 591 20.64 11.97 -24.76
N THR A 592 20.50 10.69 -25.02
CA THR A 592 19.77 10.16 -26.17
C THR A 592 18.68 9.20 -25.70
N GLY A 593 17.48 9.34 -26.26
CA GLY A 593 16.40 8.38 -26.13
C GLY A 593 15.92 7.94 -27.51
N THR A 594 14.99 7.02 -27.55
CA THR A 594 14.39 6.55 -28.81
C THR A 594 13.49 7.62 -29.46
N TYR A 595 12.97 8.55 -28.67
CA TYR A 595 12.03 9.60 -29.12
C TYR A 595 12.57 11.01 -28.90
N PHE A 596 13.80 11.18 -28.42
CA PHE A 596 14.38 12.48 -28.16
C PHE A 596 15.93 12.43 -28.17
N LEU A 597 16.52 13.62 -28.29
CA LEU A 597 17.92 13.87 -28.06
C LEU A 597 18.09 15.19 -27.30
N LYS A 598 18.83 15.16 -26.18
CA LYS A 598 19.22 16.34 -25.44
C LYS A 598 20.67 16.68 -25.72
N PHE A 599 20.96 17.93 -26.02
CA PHE A 599 22.31 18.37 -26.33
C PHE A 599 22.62 19.75 -25.75
N SER A 600 23.86 20.03 -25.49
CA SER A 600 24.34 21.38 -25.19
C SER A 600 24.82 22.05 -26.49
N TYR A 601 24.51 23.31 -26.63
CA TYR A 601 24.91 24.15 -27.74
C TYR A 601 25.71 25.37 -27.24
N SER A 602 26.79 25.71 -27.94
CA SER A 602 27.60 26.92 -27.71
C SER A 602 27.96 27.56 -29.05
N GLY A 603 27.35 28.69 -29.34
CA GLY A 603 27.56 29.40 -30.57
C GLY A 603 26.62 30.59 -30.69
N SER A 604 26.62 31.24 -31.87
CA SER A 604 25.64 32.25 -32.29
C SER A 604 24.33 31.57 -32.68
N GLU A 605 23.27 32.32 -32.80
CA GLU A 605 21.96 31.84 -33.23
C GLU A 605 22.03 31.06 -34.56
N GLU A 606 21.60 29.79 -34.53
CA GLU A 606 21.50 28.94 -35.72
C GLU A 606 20.45 27.82 -35.56
N GLU A 607 19.99 27.29 -36.70
CA GLU A 607 19.16 26.09 -36.75
C GLU A 607 20.08 24.86 -36.74
N VAL A 608 19.99 24.07 -35.66
CA VAL A 608 20.73 22.81 -35.48
C VAL A 608 19.85 21.67 -35.94
N LYS A 609 20.42 20.76 -36.75
CA LYS A 609 19.76 19.58 -37.29
C LYS A 609 20.11 18.35 -36.52
N ILE A 610 19.13 17.51 -36.25
CA ILE A 610 19.32 16.19 -35.71
C ILE A 610 19.07 15.17 -36.83
N VAL A 611 20.06 14.34 -37.07
CA VAL A 611 20.06 13.31 -38.12
C VAL A 611 20.24 11.94 -37.49
N GLY A 612 19.53 10.95 -38.00
CA GLY A 612 19.62 9.58 -37.48
C GLY A 612 18.77 8.62 -38.33
N LYS A 613 18.61 7.40 -37.83
CA LYS A 613 17.84 6.35 -38.48
C LYS A 613 16.55 6.11 -37.70
N GLU A 614 15.43 5.95 -38.38
CA GLU A 614 14.17 5.56 -37.74
C GLU A 614 14.05 4.03 -37.70
N PHE A 615 13.57 3.50 -36.59
CA PHE A 615 13.19 2.08 -36.53
C PHE A 615 12.00 1.79 -37.44
N THR A 616 12.04 0.63 -38.11
CA THR A 616 10.83 0.06 -38.73
C THR A 616 10.01 -0.63 -37.65
N VAL A 617 8.82 -0.15 -37.41
CA VAL A 617 7.91 -0.71 -36.41
C VAL A 617 7.00 -1.73 -37.09
N LYS A 618 7.06 -2.99 -36.64
CA LYS A 618 6.22 -4.08 -37.10
C LYS A 618 5.22 -4.46 -36.00
N GLU A 619 3.95 -4.45 -36.35
CA GLU A 619 2.89 -4.94 -35.46
C GLU A 619 2.41 -6.32 -35.91
N SER A 620 2.16 -7.19 -34.93
CA SER A 620 1.56 -8.50 -35.12
C SER A 620 0.55 -8.77 -34.01
N THR A 621 -0.49 -9.53 -34.31
CA THR A 621 -1.60 -9.77 -33.37
C THR A 621 -1.61 -11.23 -32.93
N LEU A 622 -1.76 -11.44 -31.62
CA LEU A 622 -2.10 -12.72 -31.02
C LEU A 622 -3.58 -12.69 -30.62
N GLU A 623 -4.29 -13.77 -30.85
CA GLU A 623 -5.70 -13.88 -30.50
C GLU A 623 -5.93 -15.03 -29.53
N LYS A 624 -6.89 -14.82 -28.63
CA LYS A 624 -7.38 -15.82 -27.69
C LYS A 624 -8.90 -15.82 -27.69
N GLU A 625 -9.50 -16.97 -27.94
CA GLU A 625 -10.96 -17.17 -27.81
C GLU A 625 -11.30 -17.34 -26.32
N LEU A 626 -12.24 -16.54 -25.83
CA LEU A 626 -12.70 -16.54 -24.44
C LEU A 626 -14.09 -17.16 -24.30
N ASN A 627 -14.99 -16.87 -25.25
CA ASN A 627 -16.37 -17.32 -25.23
C ASN A 627 -16.82 -17.69 -26.66
N LEU A 628 -17.88 -18.48 -26.75
CA LEU A 628 -18.45 -18.92 -28.06
C LEU A 628 -19.04 -17.73 -28.85
N VAL A 629 -19.61 -16.76 -28.15
CA VAL A 629 -20.26 -15.58 -28.72
C VAL A 629 -19.82 -14.32 -28.01
N GLY A 630 -19.87 -13.18 -28.69
CA GLY A 630 -19.52 -11.89 -28.06
C GLY A 630 -18.79 -10.97 -29.04
N ARG A 631 -18.28 -9.84 -28.48
CA ARG A 631 -17.51 -8.86 -29.23
C ARG A 631 -16.02 -9.26 -29.31
N ARG A 632 -15.32 -8.66 -30.25
CA ARG A 632 -13.84 -8.64 -30.22
C ARG A 632 -13.36 -7.50 -29.32
N GLU A 633 -12.36 -7.81 -28.50
CA GLU A 633 -11.69 -6.84 -27.65
C GLU A 633 -10.23 -6.70 -28.09
N LYS A 634 -9.75 -5.48 -28.22
CA LYS A 634 -8.38 -5.20 -28.64
C LYS A 634 -7.57 -4.71 -27.45
N TRP A 635 -6.41 -5.32 -27.27
CA TRP A 635 -5.45 -4.95 -26.22
C TRP A 635 -4.13 -4.53 -26.84
N LYS A 636 -3.62 -3.39 -26.44
CA LYS A 636 -2.34 -2.89 -26.95
C LYS A 636 -1.49 -2.38 -25.79
N ASN A 637 -0.27 -2.90 -25.71
CA ASN A 637 0.76 -2.35 -24.85
C ASN A 637 2.06 -2.30 -25.66
N PRO A 638 2.61 -1.11 -25.94
CA PRO A 638 3.78 -0.94 -26.81
C PRO A 638 5.06 -1.59 -26.28
N LEU A 639 5.08 -1.98 -25.00
CA LEU A 639 6.23 -2.63 -24.38
C LEU A 639 6.32 -4.12 -24.71
N ILE A 640 5.24 -4.72 -25.19
CA ILE A 640 5.16 -6.16 -25.42
C ILE A 640 5.64 -6.50 -26.84
N SER A 641 6.80 -7.14 -26.93
CA SER A 641 7.35 -7.68 -28.18
C SER A 641 7.46 -9.22 -28.18
N ASP A 642 7.70 -9.79 -27.02
CA ASP A 642 7.89 -11.23 -26.85
C ASP A 642 6.58 -12.02 -26.88
N THR A 643 6.58 -13.20 -27.53
CA THR A 643 5.37 -14.01 -27.68
C THR A 643 4.94 -14.66 -26.36
N ALA A 644 5.90 -15.10 -25.53
CA ALA A 644 5.57 -15.73 -24.25
C ALA A 644 4.93 -14.72 -23.31
N LEU A 645 5.54 -13.53 -23.18
CA LEU A 645 4.98 -12.43 -22.41
C LEU A 645 3.59 -12.01 -22.93
N ALA A 646 3.42 -11.93 -24.25
CA ALA A 646 2.13 -11.61 -24.85
C ALA A 646 1.05 -12.66 -24.51
N THR A 647 1.41 -13.95 -24.53
CA THR A 647 0.50 -15.04 -24.15
C THR A 647 0.11 -14.93 -22.68
N ASP A 648 1.07 -14.70 -21.78
CA ASP A 648 0.82 -14.53 -20.37
C ASP A 648 -0.12 -13.35 -20.07
N VAL A 649 0.07 -12.22 -20.77
CA VAL A 649 -0.82 -11.05 -20.64
C VAL A 649 -2.20 -11.34 -21.21
N LEU A 650 -2.30 -12.03 -22.35
CA LEU A 650 -3.59 -12.48 -22.92
C LEU A 650 -4.35 -13.37 -21.94
N ASP A 651 -3.65 -14.28 -21.27
CA ASP A 651 -4.24 -15.18 -20.28
C ASP A 651 -4.75 -14.41 -19.07
N TRP A 652 -3.95 -13.53 -18.56
CA TRP A 652 -4.30 -12.69 -17.42
C TRP A 652 -5.49 -11.77 -17.69
N VAL A 653 -5.45 -11.01 -18.80
CA VAL A 653 -6.55 -10.13 -19.23
C VAL A 653 -7.79 -10.93 -19.57
N GLY A 654 -7.61 -12.04 -20.32
CA GLY A 654 -8.70 -12.90 -20.75
C GLY A 654 -9.46 -13.52 -19.59
N ASN A 655 -8.75 -13.91 -18.55
CA ASN A 655 -9.35 -14.45 -17.34
C ASN A 655 -10.28 -13.44 -16.65
N TYR A 656 -9.89 -12.19 -16.57
CA TYR A 656 -10.75 -11.13 -16.05
C TYR A 656 -11.94 -10.85 -16.96
N LEU A 657 -11.74 -10.85 -18.28
CA LEU A 657 -12.79 -10.56 -19.27
C LEU A 657 -13.82 -11.68 -19.44
N LYS A 658 -13.50 -12.91 -19.03
CA LYS A 658 -14.49 -14.00 -18.98
C LYS A 658 -15.64 -13.72 -18.04
N ALA A 659 -15.40 -12.95 -16.97
CA ALA A 659 -16.46 -12.52 -16.07
C ALA A 659 -17.33 -11.44 -16.74
N ASP A 660 -18.57 -11.76 -17.01
CA ASP A 660 -19.51 -10.93 -17.76
C ASP A 660 -20.61 -10.29 -16.87
N ARG A 661 -20.42 -10.30 -15.55
CA ARG A 661 -21.40 -9.75 -14.59
C ARG A 661 -20.77 -8.73 -13.66
N GLU A 662 -21.39 -7.56 -13.65
CA GLU A 662 -21.02 -6.45 -12.77
C GLU A 662 -22.11 -6.19 -11.76
N TYR A 663 -21.73 -5.80 -10.54
CA TYR A 663 -22.65 -5.51 -9.45
C TYR A 663 -22.39 -4.11 -8.91
N SER A 664 -23.48 -3.36 -8.76
CA SER A 664 -23.48 -2.08 -8.02
C SER A 664 -24.19 -2.29 -6.68
N LEU A 665 -23.49 -1.98 -5.60
CA LEU A 665 -23.88 -2.28 -4.24
C LEU A 665 -23.91 -1.01 -3.41
N SER A 666 -24.89 -0.86 -2.53
CA SER A 666 -24.93 0.16 -1.48
C SER A 666 -24.92 -0.54 -0.14
N TYR A 667 -24.08 -0.11 0.77
CA TYR A 667 -23.85 -0.82 2.02
C TYR A 667 -23.51 0.13 3.18
N ARG A 668 -23.43 -0.40 4.41
CA ARG A 668 -23.23 0.36 5.65
C ARG A 668 -21.82 0.96 5.81
N GLY A 669 -20.92 0.72 4.87
CA GLY A 669 -19.52 1.14 4.95
C GLY A 669 -18.64 0.16 5.76
N GLU A 670 -17.50 -0.18 5.20
CA GLU A 670 -16.44 -1.00 5.82
C GLU A 670 -15.09 -0.36 5.51
N PRO A 671 -14.47 0.30 6.48
CA PRO A 671 -13.19 1.00 6.26
C PRO A 671 -12.02 0.10 5.86
N ARG A 672 -12.10 -1.20 6.17
CA ARG A 672 -11.07 -2.17 5.77
C ARG A 672 -11.03 -2.44 4.27
N LEU A 673 -12.16 -2.19 3.59
CA LEU A 673 -12.31 -2.53 2.18
C LEU A 673 -11.63 -1.47 1.31
N MET A 674 -10.88 -1.93 0.34
CA MET A 674 -10.19 -1.12 -0.66
C MET A 674 -10.58 -1.57 -2.08
N ALA A 675 -10.36 -0.71 -3.05
CA ALA A 675 -10.44 -1.14 -4.44
C ALA A 675 -9.44 -2.28 -4.71
N ASN A 676 -9.85 -3.23 -5.53
CA ASN A 676 -9.20 -4.52 -5.83
C ASN A 676 -9.35 -5.62 -4.77
N ASP A 677 -9.97 -5.35 -3.63
CA ASP A 677 -10.30 -6.41 -2.67
C ASP A 677 -11.39 -7.35 -3.19
N LEU A 678 -11.41 -8.56 -2.64
CA LEU A 678 -12.50 -9.51 -2.83
C LEU A 678 -13.52 -9.37 -1.71
N LEU A 679 -14.78 -9.68 -2.03
CA LEU A 679 -15.86 -9.84 -1.06
C LEU A 679 -16.82 -10.94 -1.51
N TYR A 680 -17.56 -11.50 -0.56
CA TYR A 680 -18.69 -12.35 -0.85
C TYR A 680 -19.99 -11.55 -0.83
N LEU A 681 -20.87 -11.84 -1.78
CA LEU A 681 -22.23 -11.33 -1.81
C LEU A 681 -23.19 -12.47 -1.55
N GLU A 682 -24.03 -12.36 -0.54
CA GLU A 682 -25.13 -13.30 -0.31
C GLU A 682 -26.00 -13.38 -1.55
N ASN A 683 -26.23 -14.60 -2.02
CA ASN A 683 -27.02 -14.85 -3.23
C ASN A 683 -27.90 -16.10 -3.06
N LYS A 684 -29.12 -16.04 -3.56
CA LYS A 684 -30.08 -17.13 -3.44
C LYS A 684 -29.70 -18.39 -4.27
N TYR A 685 -28.97 -18.20 -5.36
CA TYR A 685 -28.70 -19.25 -6.34
C TYR A 685 -27.25 -19.73 -6.35
N VAL A 686 -26.35 -19.02 -5.72
CA VAL A 686 -24.93 -19.32 -5.62
C VAL A 686 -24.53 -19.25 -4.16
N ASP A 687 -23.99 -20.32 -3.63
CA ASP A 687 -23.66 -20.43 -2.20
C ASP A 687 -22.71 -19.32 -1.75
N LYS A 688 -21.64 -19.04 -2.49
CA LYS A 688 -20.73 -17.93 -2.26
C LYS A 688 -20.45 -17.19 -3.57
N LEU A 689 -21.13 -16.09 -3.80
CA LEU A 689 -20.86 -15.23 -4.96
C LEU A 689 -19.69 -14.32 -4.66
N MET A 690 -18.53 -14.64 -5.21
CA MET A 690 -17.31 -13.86 -5.02
C MET A 690 -17.23 -12.73 -6.05
N LEU A 691 -16.95 -11.53 -5.55
CA LEU A 691 -16.85 -10.31 -6.35
C LEU A 691 -15.49 -9.62 -6.08
N ARG A 692 -14.88 -9.09 -7.16
CA ARG A 692 -13.71 -8.23 -7.09
C ARG A 692 -14.14 -6.78 -7.23
N VAL A 693 -13.78 -5.98 -6.24
CA VAL A 693 -14.08 -4.54 -6.19
C VAL A 693 -13.15 -3.78 -7.12
N PHE A 694 -13.67 -2.91 -7.97
CA PHE A 694 -12.86 -2.00 -8.78
C PHE A 694 -13.16 -0.53 -8.53
N ASP A 695 -14.37 -0.20 -8.04
CA ASP A 695 -14.75 1.12 -7.50
C ASP A 695 -15.24 0.95 -6.07
N HIS A 696 -14.70 1.74 -5.16
CA HIS A 696 -15.13 1.80 -3.77
C HIS A 696 -15.32 3.25 -3.34
N THR A 697 -16.44 3.54 -2.69
CA THR A 697 -16.69 4.83 -2.06
C THR A 697 -17.06 4.60 -0.61
N LEU A 698 -16.34 5.26 0.30
CA LEU A 698 -16.63 5.28 1.73
C LEU A 698 -17.03 6.71 2.12
N ASN A 699 -18.18 6.86 2.75
CA ASN A 699 -18.71 8.13 3.20
C ASN A 699 -18.88 8.15 4.73
N TYR A 700 -18.66 9.32 5.31
CA TYR A 700 -18.89 9.62 6.71
C TYR A 700 -19.69 10.92 6.86
N ASN A 701 -20.76 10.88 7.66
CA ASN A 701 -21.59 12.03 8.03
C ASN A 701 -22.12 11.87 9.47
N GLY A 702 -21.25 11.42 10.38
CA GLY A 702 -21.61 10.95 11.72
C GLY A 702 -21.84 9.44 11.78
N ALA A 703 -22.00 8.80 10.64
CA ALA A 703 -22.05 7.35 10.46
C ALA A 703 -21.41 6.97 9.12
N LEU A 704 -20.95 5.72 9.01
CA LEU A 704 -20.41 5.20 7.77
C LEU A 704 -21.51 4.75 6.81
N SER A 705 -21.27 4.96 5.54
CA SER A 705 -22.00 4.37 4.42
C SER A 705 -21.07 4.21 3.23
N GLY A 706 -21.44 3.39 2.26
CA GLY A 706 -20.58 3.19 1.11
C GLY A 706 -21.33 2.67 -0.11
N SER A 707 -20.61 2.73 -1.23
CA SER A 707 -21.01 2.09 -2.47
C SER A 707 -19.82 1.38 -3.12
N ILE A 708 -20.13 0.30 -3.80
CA ILE A 708 -19.15 -0.57 -4.45
C ILE A 708 -19.62 -0.83 -5.87
N LYS A 709 -18.67 -0.81 -6.82
CA LYS A 709 -18.82 -1.53 -8.07
C LYS A 709 -17.84 -2.67 -8.10
N ALA A 710 -18.34 -3.84 -8.41
CA ALA A 710 -17.55 -5.05 -8.37
C ALA A 710 -17.91 -5.97 -9.54
N ARG A 711 -16.94 -6.74 -10.00
CA ARG A 711 -17.15 -7.74 -11.05
C ARG A 711 -17.08 -9.13 -10.44
N ARG A 712 -17.90 -10.03 -10.97
CA ARG A 712 -17.87 -11.42 -10.53
C ARG A 712 -16.46 -11.99 -10.73
N GLU A 713 -15.90 -12.57 -9.69
CA GLU A 713 -14.66 -13.33 -9.80
C GLU A 713 -14.98 -14.72 -10.28
N VAL A 714 -14.36 -15.13 -11.38
CA VAL A 714 -14.45 -16.50 -11.87
C VAL A 714 -13.35 -17.28 -11.17
N SER A 715 -13.69 -18.03 -10.14
CA SER A 715 -12.75 -19.01 -9.57
C SER A 715 -12.39 -20.01 -10.66
N PHE A 716 -11.10 -20.18 -10.92
CA PHE A 716 -10.62 -21.26 -11.78
C PHE A 716 -10.86 -22.60 -11.09
N VAL A 717 -12.04 -23.13 -11.25
CA VAL A 717 -12.20 -24.57 -11.26
C VAL A 717 -11.89 -24.94 -12.70
N GLU A 718 -10.71 -25.47 -12.97
CA GLU A 718 -10.46 -26.16 -14.21
C GLU A 718 -11.50 -27.26 -14.27
N ASP A 719 -12.47 -27.10 -15.16
CA ASP A 719 -13.29 -28.24 -15.62
C ASP A 719 -12.31 -29.21 -16.25
N THR A 720 -11.97 -30.27 -15.49
CA THR A 720 -11.25 -31.45 -15.97
C THR A 720 -12.11 -32.22 -16.92
#